data_b871a3f2bb6a96202f1b9cd8cab4d9c5
#
_entry.id   b871a3f2bb6a96202f1b9cd8cab4d9c5
#
_cell.length_a   1.000
_cell.length_b   1.000
_cell.length_c   1.000
_cell.angle_alpha   90.00
_cell.angle_beta   90.00
_cell.angle_gamma   90.00
#
_symmetry.space_group_name_H-M   'P 1'
#
loop_
_entity.id
_entity.type
_entity.pdbx_description
1 polymer ?
#
loop_
_entity_poly.entity_id
_entity_poly.type
_entity_poly.pdbx_seq_one_letter_code
_entity_poly.pdbx_strand_id
1 'polypeptide(L)'
;MGGVVSQSIPNFLNGMSQQTPSQRGINQGQDQVNLQNNIVDGLSKRPPLEYVATLDGTNVFPNTTKIWNIQRDTDNRYMCAFYDNGVRVFDLLGNEKTVSYPDGNTYLNSTNPKNDFRMVNIADYTFVVNKSITPTADSSTSAAKIEEFHVYCKATNYGREYKVGVNHPDIVTAGITEGYEVIFQVPTGSVAATDSKFRDTNKITDILLLGTASTHWDASANGIGFKTINKATGASVSTTQGLNNYAPITAEFTFEAFDSVIYGKPTDGDADYEVTTSDGSGNTAMYAVRDTIQDFTKLPYYGKVGTIVKVTGDEGDTLSDYFVKFDGEGVWTETIAPATSLGVTDTTMPHALVNNNDGTFTFKKNIWLDRTCGNATDTNPDPTFVGKTIENLTFYKNRLGILSGENLILSGNADFFNFFGTTVTQVLDTDPIDVAASGTQVNTLKNSISFNETLLLFSDTAQFKLGHAGDMVSPTTSILTEVSSFEHDEVVSPVAAGRFAYFAQGRTNNTAIREYYSDDETLTNDGLDISVSVQTLMPTNAYQIISNSVEDCLAILCSDTADTQVAPYTTASNITATNADTMFIYKYFFDGGDKVQTAWSKWEFAGVKILGGFSVDSIMYLFTAEGKTTKLFKIDLRNLKDATLGFGVYIDKRTPVTGTYASGTGLTTVVSPYGYKADLMAVDRTDGTDYALTSASSATCTITVSDAANIAVGSTIVITDNAGVSTTMTATNSDPAGALEFSVGGSRTNDDVADNIAVGSGGVLGINALAGYSAPNPAGGTPVITVTRAVVGDSNLTVTSSDTTRLAVTNFVGGNTFTLEGNHTSVWLGTPYASLYTLSPQYIRESTGRGLLALTTGRYQIRNIALTFENSGFFEVEVTPNNRSTSTTIMNGYIIGAAGATVGNPAITSGTIKVPVQCRNTDFTFDIKSSSHLPMYIAGAEVEGYYHNRASRI
;
A
#
# COMPACT_ATOMS: atom_id res chain seq x y z
N MET A 1 23.40 12.54 -62.12
CA MET A 1 24.29 12.40 -60.94
C MET A 1 23.39 12.72 -59.72
N GLY A 2 23.39 11.85 -58.72
CA GLY A 2 22.67 12.15 -57.48
C GLY A 2 23.30 13.33 -56.76
N GLY A 3 22.50 14.26 -56.29
CA GLY A 3 23.01 15.39 -55.48
C GLY A 3 23.51 14.89 -54.13
N VAL A 4 24.56 15.53 -53.59
CA VAL A 4 24.93 15.38 -52.17
C VAL A 4 23.82 16.00 -51.35
N VAL A 5 23.28 15.24 -50.42
CA VAL A 5 22.24 15.69 -49.48
C VAL A 5 22.77 15.51 -48.07
N SER A 6 22.64 16.55 -47.28
CA SER A 6 22.92 16.52 -45.83
C SER A 6 21.60 16.66 -45.08
N GLN A 7 21.37 15.83 -44.07
CA GLN A 7 20.22 15.87 -43.22
C GLN A 7 20.67 15.94 -41.76
N SER A 8 20.24 16.97 -41.05
CA SER A 8 20.55 17.12 -39.63
C SER A 8 19.56 16.37 -38.74
N ILE A 9 20.08 15.72 -37.73
CA ILE A 9 19.34 15.25 -36.54
C ILE A 9 19.69 16.22 -35.41
N PRO A 10 18.84 17.22 -35.14
CA PRO A 10 19.22 18.33 -34.29
C PRO A 10 19.37 17.93 -32.82
N ASN A 11 18.73 16.85 -32.41
CA ASN A 11 18.78 16.32 -31.05
C ASN A 11 18.33 14.85 -31.03
N PHE A 12 18.50 14.20 -29.87
CA PHE A 12 18.01 12.83 -29.60
C PHE A 12 17.02 12.80 -28.47
N LEU A 13 16.00 13.69 -28.46
CA LEU A 13 15.11 13.91 -27.34
C LEU A 13 13.96 12.90 -27.22
N ASN A 14 13.58 12.20 -28.29
CA ASN A 14 12.37 11.41 -28.33
C ASN A 14 12.55 9.89 -28.16
N GLY A 15 13.69 9.46 -27.62
CA GLY A 15 13.92 8.08 -27.19
C GLY A 15 13.83 7.06 -28.31
N MET A 16 13.30 5.88 -27.96
CA MET A 16 13.14 4.78 -28.92
C MET A 16 11.70 4.66 -29.45
N SER A 17 11.57 4.04 -30.63
CA SER A 17 10.26 3.71 -31.22
C SER A 17 10.32 2.39 -31.99
N GLN A 18 9.27 1.57 -31.85
CA GLN A 18 9.09 0.31 -32.58
C GLN A 18 8.30 0.48 -33.88
N GLN A 19 7.89 1.71 -34.21
CA GLN A 19 7.24 2.01 -35.49
C GLN A 19 8.13 1.62 -36.66
N THR A 20 7.54 1.48 -37.86
CA THR A 20 8.31 1.24 -39.07
C THR A 20 9.30 2.40 -39.33
N PRO A 21 10.51 2.15 -39.80
CA PRO A 21 11.56 3.19 -39.92
C PRO A 21 11.14 4.45 -40.69
N SER A 22 10.25 4.30 -41.68
CA SER A 22 9.72 5.43 -42.48
C SER A 22 8.75 6.32 -41.68
N GLN A 23 8.13 5.79 -40.65
CA GLN A 23 7.14 6.53 -39.77
C GLN A 23 7.77 7.10 -38.52
N ARG A 24 8.95 6.58 -38.11
CA ARG A 24 9.64 7.10 -36.91
C ARG A 24 10.01 8.56 -37.04
N GLY A 25 10.01 9.30 -35.96
CA GLY A 25 10.58 10.64 -35.89
C GLY A 25 12.09 10.64 -36.24
N ILE A 26 12.59 11.72 -36.79
CA ILE A 26 14.02 11.84 -37.15
C ILE A 26 14.95 11.71 -35.95
N ASN A 27 14.49 12.11 -34.80
CA ASN A 27 15.18 12.10 -33.50
C ASN A 27 14.82 10.91 -32.60
N GLN A 28 14.20 9.86 -33.18
CA GLN A 28 13.89 8.60 -32.50
C GLN A 28 14.83 7.49 -32.92
N GLY A 29 15.35 6.73 -31.98
CA GLY A 29 16.13 5.53 -32.21
C GLY A 29 15.28 4.29 -32.46
N GLN A 30 15.94 3.22 -32.83
CA GLN A 30 15.35 1.89 -32.96
C GLN A 30 15.37 1.15 -31.60
N ASP A 31 16.46 1.29 -30.86
CA ASP A 31 16.64 0.75 -29.51
C ASP A 31 17.44 1.73 -28.63
N GLN A 32 17.16 1.75 -27.34
CA GLN A 32 17.85 2.58 -26.38
C GLN A 32 17.92 1.88 -25.03
N VAL A 33 19.15 1.49 -24.64
CA VAL A 33 19.42 0.76 -23.39
C VAL A 33 20.41 1.54 -22.55
N ASN A 34 20.12 1.71 -21.27
CA ASN A 34 20.99 2.38 -20.28
C ASN A 34 21.40 3.81 -20.68
N LEU A 35 20.51 4.49 -21.38
CA LEU A 35 20.65 5.88 -21.77
C LEU A 35 19.43 6.67 -21.38
N GLN A 36 19.60 7.97 -21.23
CA GLN A 36 18.52 8.93 -21.00
C GLN A 36 18.58 10.08 -21.99
N ASN A 37 17.43 10.70 -22.21
CA ASN A 37 17.29 11.86 -23.05
C ASN A 37 17.13 13.10 -22.17
N ASN A 38 17.97 14.09 -22.32
CA ASN A 38 17.94 15.35 -21.59
C ASN A 38 17.88 16.52 -22.57
N ILE A 39 17.09 17.52 -22.29
CA ILE A 39 16.95 18.70 -23.15
C ILE A 39 18.26 19.49 -23.23
N VAL A 40 19.01 19.53 -22.12
CA VAL A 40 20.25 20.29 -22.02
C VAL A 40 21.43 19.51 -22.64
N ASP A 41 21.57 18.25 -22.27
CA ASP A 41 22.74 17.42 -22.56
C ASP A 41 22.55 16.51 -23.79
N GLY A 42 21.34 16.44 -24.36
CA GLY A 42 21.01 15.50 -25.44
C GLY A 42 20.88 14.07 -24.93
N LEU A 43 21.46 13.11 -25.69
CA LEU A 43 21.50 11.71 -25.32
C LEU A 43 22.70 11.44 -24.40
N SER A 44 22.47 10.99 -23.19
CA SER A 44 23.50 10.71 -22.21
C SER A 44 23.34 9.33 -21.58
N LYS A 45 24.37 8.85 -20.91
CA LYS A 45 24.27 7.64 -20.08
C LYS A 45 23.28 7.89 -18.95
N ARG A 46 22.52 6.84 -18.55
CA ARG A 46 21.65 6.93 -17.40
C ARG A 46 22.45 7.18 -16.11
N PRO A 47 21.86 7.81 -15.10
CA PRO A 47 22.49 7.88 -13.80
C PRO A 47 22.85 6.50 -13.25
N PRO A 48 23.96 6.37 -12.51
CA PRO A 48 24.36 5.11 -11.91
C PRO A 48 23.44 4.68 -10.76
N LEU A 49 23.40 3.37 -10.54
CA LEU A 49 22.79 2.77 -9.35
C LEU A 49 23.76 2.93 -8.18
N GLU A 50 23.42 3.70 -7.15
CA GLU A 50 24.24 3.93 -5.96
C GLU A 50 23.84 3.01 -4.82
N TYR A 51 24.81 2.35 -4.20
CA TYR A 51 24.57 1.53 -3.01
C TYR A 51 24.31 2.41 -1.79
N VAL A 52 23.25 2.10 -1.03
CA VAL A 52 22.92 2.74 0.23
C VAL A 52 23.20 1.81 1.41
N ALA A 53 22.54 0.66 1.45
CA ALA A 53 22.67 -0.28 2.56
C ALA A 53 22.28 -1.71 2.17
N THR A 54 22.78 -2.69 2.92
CA THR A 54 22.23 -4.04 2.94
C THR A 54 21.15 -4.10 4.03
N LEU A 55 19.90 -4.27 3.65
CA LEU A 55 18.75 -4.30 4.55
C LEU A 55 18.62 -5.64 5.25
N ASP A 56 18.92 -6.73 4.56
CA ASP A 56 19.02 -8.07 5.12
C ASP A 56 20.15 -8.83 4.43
N GLY A 57 21.10 -9.28 5.21
CA GLY A 57 22.28 -10.00 4.75
C GLY A 57 22.13 -11.53 4.76
N THR A 58 21.04 -12.04 5.34
CA THR A 58 20.81 -13.48 5.54
C THR A 58 19.62 -14.02 4.77
N ASN A 59 18.59 -13.20 4.62
CA ASN A 59 17.37 -13.55 3.89
C ASN A 59 17.04 -12.44 2.89
N VAL A 60 16.51 -12.82 1.75
CA VAL A 60 15.96 -11.87 0.79
C VAL A 60 14.47 -11.66 1.07
N PHE A 61 13.99 -10.44 0.96
CA PHE A 61 12.55 -10.23 0.98
C PHE A 61 11.89 -10.96 -0.18
N PRO A 62 10.74 -11.62 0.05
CA PRO A 62 9.95 -12.22 -1.01
C PRO A 62 9.65 -11.20 -2.12
N ASN A 63 9.59 -11.64 -3.37
CA ASN A 63 9.15 -10.77 -4.48
C ASN A 63 7.67 -10.39 -4.38
N THR A 64 6.92 -11.09 -3.55
CA THR A 64 5.55 -10.72 -3.15
C THR A 64 5.51 -9.59 -2.12
N THR A 65 6.66 -9.13 -1.61
CA THR A 65 6.72 -8.02 -0.65
C THR A 65 6.15 -6.74 -1.25
N LYS A 66 5.27 -6.08 -0.51
CA LYS A 66 4.76 -4.75 -0.86
C LYS A 66 5.69 -3.68 -0.31
N ILE A 67 6.29 -2.90 -1.18
CA ILE A 67 7.09 -1.74 -0.80
C ILE A 67 6.17 -0.52 -0.73
N TRP A 68 6.29 0.23 0.37
CA TRP A 68 5.53 1.44 0.62
C TRP A 68 6.42 2.53 1.21
N ASN A 69 6.09 3.78 0.97
CA ASN A 69 6.83 4.90 1.51
C ASN A 69 5.95 5.78 2.39
N ILE A 70 6.53 6.27 3.47
CA ILE A 70 5.94 7.26 4.37
C ILE A 70 6.70 8.56 4.14
N GLN A 71 5.98 9.59 3.71
CA GLN A 71 6.51 10.93 3.48
C GLN A 71 5.60 11.93 4.20
N ARG A 72 5.82 12.10 5.49
CA ARG A 72 5.06 13.06 6.30
C ARG A 72 5.60 14.49 6.11
N ASP A 73 6.91 14.62 6.28
CA ASP A 73 7.67 15.87 6.18
C ASP A 73 9.13 15.56 5.79
N THR A 74 10.02 16.54 5.81
CA THR A 74 11.44 16.38 5.45
C THR A 74 12.21 15.47 6.41
N ASP A 75 11.82 15.40 7.68
CA ASP A 75 12.51 14.65 8.73
C ASP A 75 11.91 13.25 8.93
N ASN A 76 10.63 13.09 8.62
CA ASN A 76 9.88 11.85 8.78
C ASN A 76 9.63 11.18 7.43
N ARG A 77 10.69 10.63 6.85
CA ARG A 77 10.68 9.89 5.59
C ARG A 77 11.18 8.47 5.82
N TYR A 78 10.31 7.49 5.61
CA TYR A 78 10.59 6.08 5.88
C TYR A 78 10.16 5.20 4.73
N MET A 79 10.76 4.03 4.66
CA MET A 79 10.48 2.96 3.72
C MET A 79 9.95 1.76 4.47
N CYS A 80 8.84 1.21 4.01
CA CYS A 80 8.21 0.04 4.61
C CYS A 80 8.23 -1.13 3.64
N ALA A 81 8.58 -2.30 4.13
CA ALA A 81 8.48 -3.57 3.43
C ALA A 81 7.46 -4.44 4.16
N PHE A 82 6.27 -4.59 3.58
CA PHE A 82 5.21 -5.47 4.08
C PHE A 82 5.34 -6.84 3.43
N TYR A 83 5.46 -7.88 4.25
CA TYR A 83 5.59 -9.28 3.84
C TYR A 83 4.64 -10.15 4.65
N ASP A 84 4.58 -11.43 4.37
CA ASP A 84 3.73 -12.36 5.12
C ASP A 84 4.07 -12.33 6.61
N ASN A 85 3.06 -12.03 7.45
CA ASN A 85 3.18 -11.91 8.90
C ASN A 85 4.01 -10.74 9.42
N GLY A 86 4.33 -9.71 8.62
CA GLY A 86 5.13 -8.63 9.19
C GLY A 86 5.34 -7.40 8.32
N VAL A 87 5.89 -6.38 8.96
CA VAL A 87 6.39 -5.17 8.32
C VAL A 87 7.73 -4.78 8.92
N ARG A 88 8.67 -4.40 8.08
CA ARG A 88 9.94 -3.78 8.47
C ARG A 88 9.98 -2.36 7.96
N VAL A 89 10.48 -1.46 8.79
CA VAL A 89 10.55 -0.02 8.49
C VAL A 89 12.00 0.40 8.52
N PHE A 90 12.42 1.19 7.52
CA PHE A 90 13.78 1.69 7.37
C PHE A 90 13.74 3.19 7.12
N ASP A 91 14.78 3.90 7.56
CA ASP A 91 15.03 5.27 7.11
C ASP A 91 15.67 5.29 5.70
N LEU A 92 15.84 6.47 5.10
CA LEU A 92 16.43 6.61 3.76
C LEU A 92 17.91 6.23 3.69
N LEU A 93 18.56 6.00 4.83
CA LEU A 93 19.93 5.49 4.93
C LEU A 93 19.98 3.97 5.08
N GLY A 94 18.80 3.31 5.17
CA GLY A 94 18.69 1.87 5.33
C GLY A 94 18.79 1.39 6.80
N ASN A 95 18.75 2.28 7.78
CA ASN A 95 18.72 1.87 9.20
C ASN A 95 17.31 1.40 9.56
N GLU A 96 17.20 0.20 10.12
CA GLU A 96 15.94 -0.38 10.51
C GLU A 96 15.39 0.28 11.78
N LYS A 97 14.09 0.53 11.79
CA LYS A 97 13.32 1.06 12.91
C LYS A 97 12.52 -0.05 13.58
N THR A 98 12.45 -0.02 14.89
CA THR A 98 11.72 -1.03 15.67
C THR A 98 10.21 -0.89 15.43
N VAL A 99 9.56 -2.01 15.16
CA VAL A 99 8.08 -2.10 15.02
C VAL A 99 7.55 -2.98 16.15
N SER A 100 6.61 -2.46 16.93
CA SER A 100 5.90 -3.19 17.98
C SER A 100 4.51 -3.65 17.50
N TYR A 101 4.04 -4.79 18.01
CA TYR A 101 2.78 -5.42 17.62
C TYR A 101 1.93 -5.72 18.89
N PRO A 102 1.33 -4.72 19.54
CA PRO A 102 0.57 -4.94 20.78
C PRO A 102 -0.64 -5.84 20.60
N ASP A 103 -1.27 -5.83 19.42
CA ASP A 103 -2.44 -6.65 19.07
C ASP A 103 -2.07 -7.90 18.24
N GLY A 104 -0.76 -8.20 18.12
CA GLY A 104 -0.25 -9.24 17.23
C GLY A 104 -0.13 -8.80 15.78
N ASN A 105 0.28 -9.71 14.91
CA ASN A 105 0.57 -9.47 13.48
C ASN A 105 -0.29 -10.32 12.52
N THR A 106 -1.27 -11.05 13.02
CA THR A 106 -2.11 -11.96 12.24
C THR A 106 -2.87 -11.27 11.11
N TYR A 107 -3.18 -9.97 11.25
CA TYR A 107 -3.78 -9.17 10.18
C TYR A 107 -2.89 -9.06 8.93
N LEU A 108 -1.57 -9.21 9.08
CA LEU A 108 -0.60 -9.17 8.00
C LEU A 108 -0.36 -10.54 7.34
N ASN A 109 -1.14 -11.58 7.67
CA ASN A 109 -1.03 -12.87 7.00
C ASN A 109 -1.51 -12.73 5.55
N SER A 110 -0.63 -13.03 4.60
CA SER A 110 -0.93 -13.04 3.17
C SER A 110 0.11 -13.82 2.39
N THR A 111 -0.33 -14.63 1.47
CA THR A 111 0.56 -15.34 0.52
C THR A 111 1.06 -14.42 -0.59
N ASN A 112 0.39 -13.28 -0.82
CA ASN A 112 0.76 -12.30 -1.84
C ASN A 112 0.57 -10.85 -1.35
N PRO A 113 1.39 -10.38 -0.39
CA PRO A 113 1.31 -9.04 0.17
C PRO A 113 1.27 -7.90 -0.86
N LYS A 114 1.97 -8.07 -2.00
CA LYS A 114 2.01 -7.08 -3.08
C LYS A 114 0.61 -6.80 -3.67
N ASN A 115 -0.22 -7.82 -3.76
CA ASN A 115 -1.57 -7.71 -4.30
C ASN A 115 -2.63 -7.48 -3.21
N ASP A 116 -2.40 -8.04 -2.00
CA ASP A 116 -3.41 -8.05 -0.94
C ASP A 116 -3.36 -6.81 -0.06
N PHE A 117 -2.18 -6.19 0.11
CA PHE A 117 -2.08 -5.01 0.94
C PHE A 117 -2.27 -3.73 0.15
N ARG A 118 -3.14 -2.87 0.66
CA ARG A 118 -3.31 -1.48 0.20
C ARG A 118 -3.17 -0.54 1.38
N MET A 119 -2.58 0.60 1.16
CA MET A 119 -2.26 1.55 2.21
C MET A 119 -2.59 2.98 1.81
N VAL A 120 -2.84 3.81 2.82
CA VAL A 120 -2.93 5.25 2.70
C VAL A 120 -2.26 5.91 3.92
N ASN A 121 -1.47 6.96 3.69
CA ASN A 121 -0.83 7.72 4.75
C ASN A 121 -1.71 8.92 5.13
N ILE A 122 -1.99 9.08 6.41
CA ILE A 122 -2.70 10.23 6.97
C ILE A 122 -1.95 10.68 8.22
N ALA A 123 -1.23 11.77 8.15
CA ALA A 123 -0.37 12.27 9.23
C ALA A 123 0.61 11.18 9.74
N ASP A 124 0.52 10.79 11.01
CA ASP A 124 1.36 9.77 11.62
C ASP A 124 0.87 8.33 11.40
N TYR A 125 -0.32 8.17 10.79
CA TYR A 125 -0.95 6.89 10.56
C TYR A 125 -0.73 6.44 9.11
N THR A 126 -0.27 5.22 8.94
CA THR A 126 -0.39 4.48 7.68
C THR A 126 -1.46 3.42 7.86
N PHE A 127 -2.65 3.68 7.35
CA PHE A 127 -3.74 2.70 7.35
C PHE A 127 -3.41 1.59 6.37
N VAL A 128 -3.60 0.35 6.80
CA VAL A 128 -3.30 -0.86 6.04
C VAL A 128 -4.55 -1.71 5.94
N VAL A 129 -4.97 -2.02 4.74
CA VAL A 129 -6.02 -3.00 4.47
C VAL A 129 -5.42 -4.28 3.92
N ASN A 130 -5.91 -5.41 4.40
CA ASN A 130 -5.67 -6.73 3.83
C ASN A 130 -6.93 -7.15 3.06
N LYS A 131 -6.86 -7.18 1.72
CA LYS A 131 -7.98 -7.52 0.82
C LYS A 131 -8.53 -8.94 1.03
N SER A 132 -7.75 -9.84 1.65
CA SER A 132 -8.19 -11.22 1.95
C SER A 132 -9.11 -11.31 3.17
N ILE A 133 -9.23 -10.23 3.95
CA ILE A 133 -10.06 -10.17 5.14
C ILE A 133 -11.34 -9.40 4.84
N THR A 134 -12.48 -10.03 5.14
CA THR A 134 -13.80 -9.42 4.98
C THR A 134 -14.22 -8.78 6.30
N PRO A 135 -14.50 -7.47 6.35
CA PRO A 135 -15.07 -6.81 7.51
C PRO A 135 -16.41 -7.43 7.92
N THR A 136 -16.61 -7.60 9.23
CA THR A 136 -17.83 -8.14 9.79
C THR A 136 -18.46 -7.15 10.76
N ALA A 137 -19.79 -7.21 10.89
CA ALA A 137 -20.47 -6.48 11.95
C ALA A 137 -20.01 -7.00 13.33
N ASP A 138 -19.99 -6.12 14.33
CA ASP A 138 -19.70 -6.54 15.69
C ASP A 138 -20.81 -7.44 16.22
N SER A 139 -20.42 -8.46 16.97
CA SER A 139 -21.34 -9.34 17.69
C SER A 139 -21.95 -8.69 18.91
N SER A 140 -21.37 -7.59 19.40
CA SER A 140 -21.89 -6.80 20.50
C SER A 140 -23.14 -6.04 20.06
N THR A 141 -24.17 -6.08 20.91
CA THR A 141 -25.41 -5.37 20.64
C THR A 141 -25.70 -4.37 21.75
N SER A 142 -26.49 -3.35 21.44
CA SER A 142 -27.11 -2.47 22.44
C SER A 142 -27.95 -3.31 23.42
N ALA A 143 -28.23 -2.76 24.56
CA ALA A 143 -29.07 -3.44 25.57
C ALA A 143 -30.38 -3.95 24.96
N ALA A 144 -30.81 -5.12 25.38
CA ALA A 144 -32.09 -5.68 24.96
C ALA A 144 -33.22 -4.73 25.38
N LYS A 145 -34.32 -4.76 24.60
CA LYS A 145 -35.50 -4.01 24.92
C LYS A 145 -36.02 -4.42 26.31
N ILE A 146 -36.31 -3.44 27.14
CA ILE A 146 -37.02 -3.63 28.39
C ILE A 146 -38.50 -3.39 28.09
N GLU A 147 -39.35 -4.34 28.44
CA GLU A 147 -40.78 -4.18 28.35
C GLU A 147 -41.26 -3.30 29.51
N GLU A 148 -41.69 -2.08 29.22
CA GLU A 148 -42.03 -1.06 30.20
C GLU A 148 -42.98 -0.02 29.61
N PHE A 149 -43.62 0.73 30.46
CA PHE A 149 -44.55 1.79 30.03
C PHE A 149 -44.58 2.95 31.04
N HIS A 150 -44.98 4.11 30.54
CA HIS A 150 -45.24 5.30 31.33
C HIS A 150 -46.69 5.71 31.16
N VAL A 151 -47.43 5.92 32.27
CA VAL A 151 -48.72 6.59 32.24
C VAL A 151 -48.47 8.03 32.68
N TYR A 152 -48.59 8.97 31.75
CA TYR A 152 -48.33 10.38 31.96
C TYR A 152 -49.66 11.12 32.22
N CYS A 153 -49.79 11.70 33.41
CA CYS A 153 -50.87 12.62 33.74
C CYS A 153 -50.40 14.07 33.50
N LYS A 154 -50.70 14.57 32.31
CA LYS A 154 -50.21 15.90 31.83
C LYS A 154 -51.02 17.03 32.45
N ALA A 155 -52.30 16.80 32.70
CA ALA A 155 -53.18 17.84 33.23
C ALA A 155 -54.33 17.22 34.07
N THR A 156 -54.89 17.98 34.94
CA THR A 156 -56.04 17.57 35.76
C THR A 156 -57.21 18.52 35.59
N ASN A 157 -58.44 17.96 35.72
CA ASN A 157 -59.68 18.73 35.76
C ASN A 157 -60.62 18.21 36.82
N TYR A 158 -61.34 19.10 37.45
CA TYR A 158 -62.37 18.75 38.43
C TYR A 158 -63.50 17.92 37.79
N GLY A 159 -64.03 16.98 38.59
CA GLY A 159 -65.17 16.17 38.18
C GLY A 159 -64.92 15.13 37.13
N ARG A 160 -63.61 14.90 36.73
CA ARG A 160 -63.26 13.90 35.76
C ARG A 160 -62.85 12.56 36.37
N GLU A 161 -63.06 11.51 35.59
CA GLU A 161 -62.53 10.18 35.90
C GLU A 161 -61.24 9.97 35.18
N TYR A 162 -60.18 9.60 35.88
CA TYR A 162 -58.91 9.13 35.36
C TYR A 162 -58.79 7.61 35.55
N LYS A 163 -58.52 6.90 34.49
CA LYS A 163 -58.51 5.44 34.45
C LYS A 163 -57.22 4.90 33.91
N VAL A 164 -56.66 3.90 34.56
CA VAL A 164 -55.51 3.12 34.09
C VAL A 164 -55.89 1.64 34.15
N GLY A 165 -55.94 1.03 32.98
CA GLY A 165 -56.16 -0.39 32.83
C GLY A 165 -54.89 -1.13 32.51
N VAL A 166 -54.63 -2.26 33.14
CA VAL A 166 -53.53 -3.16 32.85
C VAL A 166 -54.08 -4.56 32.64
N ASN A 167 -53.51 -5.23 31.64
CA ASN A 167 -53.83 -6.62 31.33
C ASN A 167 -52.53 -7.40 31.10
N HIS A 168 -52.52 -8.65 31.55
CA HIS A 168 -51.40 -9.60 31.32
C HIS A 168 -51.99 -10.99 31.12
N PRO A 169 -51.43 -11.87 30.26
CA PRO A 169 -51.95 -13.21 30.03
C PRO A 169 -52.17 -14.04 31.28
N ASP A 170 -51.31 -13.84 32.28
CA ASP A 170 -51.39 -14.55 33.56
C ASP A 170 -52.45 -14.01 34.51
N ILE A 171 -53.04 -12.85 34.22
CA ILE A 171 -54.20 -12.33 34.96
C ILE A 171 -55.46 -13.04 34.45
N VAL A 172 -55.73 -14.22 34.99
CA VAL A 172 -56.93 -15.01 34.63
C VAL A 172 -57.98 -14.92 35.71
N THR A 173 -59.14 -14.32 35.42
CA THR A 173 -60.30 -14.31 36.32
C THR A 173 -61.48 -15.03 35.66
N ALA A 174 -61.91 -16.09 36.23
CA ALA A 174 -63.01 -16.93 35.74
C ALA A 174 -62.83 -17.47 34.31
N GLY A 175 -61.54 -17.70 33.90
CA GLY A 175 -61.17 -18.18 32.57
C GLY A 175 -61.14 -17.11 31.49
N ILE A 176 -61.16 -15.84 31.82
CA ILE A 176 -61.14 -14.72 30.91
C ILE A 176 -59.92 -13.81 31.24
N THR A 177 -59.09 -13.55 30.24
CA THR A 177 -57.86 -12.75 30.31
C THR A 177 -58.19 -11.31 29.92
N GLU A 178 -58.73 -10.46 30.80
CA GLU A 178 -59.08 -9.06 30.47
C GLU A 178 -58.49 -8.03 31.43
N GLY A 179 -57.83 -8.44 32.50
CA GLY A 179 -57.11 -7.59 33.40
C GLY A 179 -57.96 -6.69 34.32
N TYR A 180 -57.35 -5.67 34.86
CA TYR A 180 -57.94 -4.77 35.81
C TYR A 180 -57.84 -3.32 35.38
N GLU A 181 -58.81 -2.46 35.78
CA GLU A 181 -58.80 -1.02 35.57
C GLU A 181 -58.94 -0.30 36.90
N VAL A 182 -58.01 0.58 37.21
CA VAL A 182 -58.06 1.47 38.39
C VAL A 182 -58.65 2.80 37.96
N ILE A 183 -59.69 3.23 38.70
CA ILE A 183 -60.48 4.40 38.37
C ILE A 183 -60.41 5.37 39.51
N PHE A 184 -60.04 6.59 39.29
CA PHE A 184 -60.05 7.69 40.20
C PHE A 184 -60.97 8.81 39.70
N GLN A 185 -62.00 9.12 40.46
CA GLN A 185 -62.93 10.26 40.26
C GLN A 185 -62.42 11.47 41.01
N VAL A 186 -61.97 12.50 40.31
CA VAL A 186 -61.50 13.75 40.87
C VAL A 186 -62.68 14.55 41.46
N PRO A 187 -62.52 15.17 42.63
CA PRO A 187 -63.56 16.03 43.25
C PRO A 187 -64.13 17.10 42.30
N THR A 188 -65.38 17.49 42.57
CA THR A 188 -66.16 18.42 41.71
C THR A 188 -65.65 19.85 41.72
N GLY A 189 -64.72 20.22 42.57
CA GLY A 189 -64.16 21.59 42.71
C GLY A 189 -65.12 22.56 43.47
N SER A 190 -66.18 22.04 44.04
CA SER A 190 -67.20 22.86 44.76
C SER A 190 -66.70 23.31 46.13
N VAL A 191 -65.71 22.63 46.72
CA VAL A 191 -65.12 22.96 48.02
C VAL A 191 -63.64 23.30 47.86
N ALA A 192 -63.34 24.58 47.73
CA ALA A 192 -61.96 25.02 47.41
C ALA A 192 -60.91 24.55 48.44
N ALA A 193 -61.23 24.43 49.69
CA ALA A 193 -60.32 24.06 50.75
C ALA A 193 -59.80 22.61 50.66
N THR A 194 -60.66 21.68 50.18
CA THR A 194 -60.36 20.24 50.07
C THR A 194 -60.03 19.83 48.61
N ASP A 195 -60.72 20.43 47.63
CA ASP A 195 -60.70 19.99 46.27
C ASP A 195 -59.52 20.56 45.46
N SER A 196 -58.97 21.75 45.85
CA SER A 196 -57.92 22.43 45.08
C SER A 196 -56.63 21.66 44.97
N LYS A 197 -56.29 20.79 45.95
CA LYS A 197 -55.10 19.95 45.93
C LYS A 197 -55.07 18.90 44.78
N PHE A 198 -56.26 18.56 44.29
CA PHE A 198 -56.39 17.59 43.18
C PHE A 198 -56.20 18.23 41.75
N ARG A 199 -55.79 19.47 41.71
CA ARG A 199 -55.24 20.10 40.49
C ARG A 199 -53.77 19.72 40.24
N ASP A 200 -53.17 19.02 41.17
CA ASP A 200 -51.78 18.58 41.10
C ASP A 200 -51.70 17.18 40.51
N THR A 201 -50.99 17.03 39.36
CA THR A 201 -50.98 15.80 38.59
C THR A 201 -50.27 14.65 39.33
N ASN A 202 -49.24 15.00 40.13
CA ASN A 202 -48.53 14.00 40.97
C ASN A 202 -49.44 13.35 42.04
N LYS A 203 -50.44 14.05 42.50
CA LYS A 203 -51.43 13.51 43.45
C LYS A 203 -52.41 12.54 42.79
N ILE A 204 -52.76 12.80 41.54
CA ILE A 204 -53.60 11.87 40.75
C ILE A 204 -52.86 10.55 40.54
N THR A 205 -51.59 10.62 40.13
CA THR A 205 -50.74 9.43 39.87
C THR A 205 -50.53 8.64 41.18
N ASP A 206 -50.25 9.30 42.28
CA ASP A 206 -50.11 8.66 43.61
C ASP A 206 -51.37 7.94 44.05
N ILE A 207 -52.55 8.58 43.87
CA ILE A 207 -53.86 7.94 44.19
C ILE A 207 -54.16 6.78 43.27
N LEU A 208 -53.87 6.87 41.98
CA LEU A 208 -54.00 5.73 41.05
C LEU A 208 -53.11 4.56 41.44
N LEU A 209 -51.90 4.84 41.96
CA LEU A 209 -50.99 3.80 42.45
C LEU A 209 -51.44 3.17 43.75
N LEU A 210 -51.76 3.96 44.77
CA LEU A 210 -51.92 3.51 46.13
C LEU A 210 -53.39 3.46 46.58
N GLY A 211 -54.33 3.97 45.80
CA GLY A 211 -55.72 4.08 46.13
C GLY A 211 -55.95 4.96 47.37
N THR A 212 -56.84 4.57 48.31
CA THR A 212 -57.11 5.32 49.54
C THR A 212 -55.94 5.25 50.52
N ALA A 213 -54.91 4.44 50.29
CA ALA A 213 -53.67 4.43 51.10
C ALA A 213 -52.74 5.57 50.75
N SER A 214 -52.97 6.29 49.63
CA SER A 214 -52.19 7.46 49.26
C SER A 214 -52.29 8.54 50.34
N THR A 215 -51.17 9.18 50.66
CA THR A 215 -51.14 10.33 51.60
C THR A 215 -51.91 11.53 51.05
N HIS A 216 -52.23 11.52 49.77
CA HIS A 216 -52.97 12.57 49.09
C HIS A 216 -54.49 12.29 49.05
N TRP A 217 -54.94 11.10 49.46
CA TRP A 217 -56.33 10.79 49.53
C TRP A 217 -57.04 11.62 50.64
N ASP A 218 -58.19 12.19 50.32
CA ASP A 218 -59.00 12.94 51.28
C ASP A 218 -60.46 12.61 51.06
N ALA A 219 -61.05 11.76 51.96
CA ALA A 219 -62.42 11.33 51.89
C ALA A 219 -63.46 12.46 52.09
N SER A 220 -63.00 13.64 52.56
CA SER A 220 -63.85 14.83 52.73
C SER A 220 -64.05 15.66 51.47
N ALA A 221 -63.25 15.37 50.37
CA ALA A 221 -63.41 16.08 49.14
C ALA A 221 -64.71 15.72 48.42
N ASN A 222 -65.42 16.72 47.92
CA ASN A 222 -66.74 16.55 47.39
C ASN A 222 -66.76 15.84 46.03
N GLY A 223 -67.43 14.70 45.93
CA GLY A 223 -67.49 13.89 44.69
C GLY A 223 -66.24 13.07 44.39
N ILE A 224 -65.32 12.93 45.36
CA ILE A 224 -64.19 12.05 45.22
C ILE A 224 -64.64 10.59 45.17
N GLY A 225 -64.02 9.81 44.30
CA GLY A 225 -64.29 8.37 44.15
C GLY A 225 -63.07 7.60 43.75
N PHE A 226 -62.96 6.37 44.27
CA PHE A 226 -61.91 5.44 43.90
C PHE A 226 -62.48 4.02 43.83
N LYS A 227 -62.10 3.30 42.78
CA LYS A 227 -62.38 1.87 42.62
C LYS A 227 -61.43 1.18 41.68
N THR A 228 -61.16 -0.06 41.93
CA THR A 228 -60.54 -1.00 40.99
C THR A 228 -61.60 -1.97 40.51
N ILE A 229 -61.70 -2.12 39.18
CA ILE A 229 -62.70 -3.01 38.57
C ILE A 229 -61.98 -4.13 37.82
N ASN A 230 -62.66 -5.29 37.72
CA ASN A 230 -62.29 -6.32 36.75
C ASN A 230 -62.86 -5.93 35.41
N LYS A 231 -61.98 -5.81 34.33
CA LYS A 231 -62.42 -5.37 32.99
C LYS A 231 -63.37 -6.33 32.31
N ALA A 232 -63.20 -7.64 32.57
CA ALA A 232 -64.06 -8.69 31.97
C ALA A 232 -65.53 -8.65 32.49
N THR A 233 -65.70 -8.38 33.77
CA THR A 233 -67.03 -8.44 34.40
C THR A 233 -67.62 -7.08 34.69
N GLY A 234 -66.81 -6.00 34.65
CA GLY A 234 -67.22 -4.66 35.08
C GLY A 234 -67.41 -4.53 36.58
N ALA A 235 -67.23 -5.60 37.38
CA ALA A 235 -67.38 -5.60 38.78
C ALA A 235 -66.30 -4.87 39.54
N SER A 236 -66.70 -4.11 40.58
CA SER A 236 -65.73 -3.49 41.51
C SER A 236 -65.13 -4.56 42.39
N VAL A 237 -63.77 -4.73 42.35
CA VAL A 237 -63.03 -5.72 43.10
C VAL A 237 -62.36 -5.10 44.35
N SER A 238 -62.06 -3.77 44.29
CA SER A 238 -61.59 -3.00 45.45
C SER A 238 -62.06 -1.55 45.34
N THR A 239 -62.31 -0.93 46.52
CA THR A 239 -62.60 0.49 46.62
C THR A 239 -61.50 1.24 47.33
N THR A 240 -60.40 0.56 47.61
CA THR A 240 -59.30 1.10 48.41
C THR A 240 -57.90 0.87 47.85
N GLN A 241 -57.71 -0.12 47.00
CA GLN A 241 -56.39 -0.55 46.46
C GLN A 241 -56.24 -0.14 45.04
N GLY A 242 -55.07 0.44 44.70
CA GLY A 242 -54.66 0.90 43.38
C GLY A 242 -53.72 -0.05 42.70
N LEU A 243 -53.00 0.43 41.66
CA LEU A 243 -52.09 -0.36 40.82
C LEU A 243 -50.98 -1.07 41.59
N ASN A 244 -50.42 -0.41 42.63
CA ASN A 244 -49.22 -0.88 43.33
C ASN A 244 -49.56 -1.59 44.69
N ASN A 245 -50.83 -1.80 45.03
CA ASN A 245 -51.19 -2.50 46.24
C ASN A 245 -52.36 -3.45 46.07
N TYR A 246 -52.91 -3.66 44.87
CA TYR A 246 -53.89 -4.70 44.61
C TYR A 246 -53.17 -5.98 44.11
N ALA A 247 -53.25 -7.02 44.94
CA ALA A 247 -52.41 -8.22 44.76
C ALA A 247 -52.44 -8.87 43.36
N PRO A 248 -53.58 -9.01 42.66
CA PRO A 248 -53.60 -9.57 41.32
C PRO A 248 -52.88 -8.69 40.28
N ILE A 249 -52.75 -7.41 40.49
CA ILE A 249 -51.96 -6.51 39.58
C ILE A 249 -50.48 -6.58 39.95
N THR A 250 -50.17 -6.55 41.25
CA THR A 250 -48.77 -6.56 41.70
C THR A 250 -48.07 -7.90 41.58
N ALA A 251 -48.79 -8.95 41.29
CA ALA A 251 -48.20 -10.23 40.92
C ALA A 251 -47.50 -10.17 39.55
N GLU A 252 -48.15 -9.46 38.62
CA GLU A 252 -47.72 -9.44 37.20
C GLU A 252 -47.03 -8.13 36.83
N PHE A 253 -47.17 -7.05 37.60
CA PHE A 253 -46.55 -5.76 37.32
C PHE A 253 -45.84 -5.17 38.52
N THR A 254 -44.75 -4.47 38.27
CA THR A 254 -44.10 -3.57 39.24
C THR A 254 -44.28 -2.12 38.83
N PHE A 255 -44.47 -1.22 39.83
CA PHE A 255 -44.73 0.20 39.56
C PHE A 255 -43.81 1.10 40.39
N GLU A 256 -43.43 2.23 39.79
CA GLU A 256 -42.72 3.34 40.45
C GLU A 256 -43.41 4.67 40.11
N ALA A 257 -43.34 5.65 41.01
CA ALA A 257 -43.87 6.99 40.75
C ALA A 257 -42.77 7.98 40.48
N PHE A 258 -42.92 8.77 39.41
CA PHE A 258 -42.07 9.89 39.04
C PHE A 258 -42.94 11.13 38.85
N ASP A 259 -43.21 11.85 39.92
CA ASP A 259 -44.15 13.00 39.91
C ASP A 259 -45.48 12.68 39.18
N SER A 260 -45.69 13.28 38.01
CA SER A 260 -46.90 13.13 37.21
C SER A 260 -46.91 11.89 36.33
N VAL A 261 -45.96 10.98 36.52
CA VAL A 261 -45.80 9.75 35.70
C VAL A 261 -45.83 8.51 36.58
N ILE A 262 -46.62 7.55 36.19
CA ILE A 262 -46.56 6.17 36.69
C ILE A 262 -45.72 5.37 35.71
N TYR A 263 -44.57 4.88 36.18
CA TYR A 263 -43.77 3.89 35.50
C TYR A 263 -44.22 2.50 35.89
N GLY A 264 -44.40 1.62 34.94
CA GLY A 264 -44.74 0.22 35.16
C GLY A 264 -44.00 -0.72 34.21
N LYS A 265 -43.73 -1.93 34.68
CA LYS A 265 -43.20 -3.00 33.86
C LYS A 265 -43.74 -4.36 34.28
N PRO A 266 -43.92 -5.33 33.36
CA PRO A 266 -44.26 -6.71 33.76
C PRO A 266 -43.13 -7.34 34.56
N THR A 267 -43.50 -8.22 35.52
CA THR A 267 -42.52 -8.88 36.42
C THR A 267 -41.73 -9.99 35.76
N ASP A 268 -42.33 -10.67 34.80
CA ASP A 268 -41.71 -11.70 33.97
C ASP A 268 -40.91 -11.14 32.78
N GLY A 269 -41.08 -9.86 32.44
CA GLY A 269 -40.48 -9.21 31.30
C GLY A 269 -41.12 -9.54 29.96
N ASP A 270 -42.33 -10.13 29.95
CA ASP A 270 -43.00 -10.53 28.72
C ASP A 270 -43.61 -9.31 28.00
N ALA A 271 -43.58 -9.34 26.68
CA ALA A 271 -44.17 -8.28 25.84
C ALA A 271 -45.67 -8.35 25.68
N ASP A 272 -46.29 -9.46 26.07
CA ASP A 272 -47.72 -9.73 25.87
C ASP A 272 -48.56 -9.13 26.97
N TYR A 273 -48.54 -7.83 27.13
CA TYR A 273 -49.36 -7.07 28.05
C TYR A 273 -50.01 -5.87 27.35
N GLU A 274 -51.09 -5.37 27.94
CA GLU A 274 -51.82 -4.21 27.45
C GLU A 274 -51.95 -3.14 28.55
N VAL A 275 -51.78 -1.88 28.20
CA VAL A 275 -52.02 -0.72 29.05
C VAL A 275 -53.00 0.20 28.36
N THR A 276 -54.07 0.53 29.04
CA THR A 276 -55.12 1.45 28.58
C THR A 276 -55.27 2.62 29.53
N THR A 277 -55.57 3.79 29.00
CA THR A 277 -55.79 4.98 29.77
C THR A 277 -57.07 5.67 29.32
N SER A 278 -57.75 6.36 30.23
CA SER A 278 -58.86 7.25 29.88
C SER A 278 -58.89 8.43 30.84
N ASP A 279 -59.01 9.63 30.31
CA ASP A 279 -59.23 10.88 31.05
C ASP A 279 -60.66 11.44 30.89
N GLY A 280 -61.54 10.66 30.23
CA GLY A 280 -62.88 11.10 29.91
C GLY A 280 -62.97 12.19 28.86
N SER A 281 -61.89 12.51 28.11
CA SER A 281 -61.83 13.59 27.14
C SER A 281 -60.85 13.36 26.02
N GLY A 282 -60.80 12.15 25.47
CA GLY A 282 -59.97 11.81 24.32
C GLY A 282 -58.46 11.61 24.63
N ASN A 283 -58.13 11.31 25.88
CA ASN A 283 -56.80 11.01 26.34
C ASN A 283 -55.76 12.12 26.04
N THR A 284 -56.17 13.35 26.16
CA THR A 284 -55.28 14.52 25.99
C THR A 284 -54.64 14.99 27.31
N ALA A 285 -55.27 14.66 28.44
CA ALA A 285 -54.80 15.02 29.79
C ALA A 285 -54.06 13.87 30.48
N MET A 286 -54.36 12.62 30.13
CA MET A 286 -53.67 11.45 30.63
C MET A 286 -53.58 10.40 29.50
N TYR A 287 -52.38 9.87 29.24
CA TYR A 287 -52.14 8.84 28.23
C TYR A 287 -50.97 7.93 28.63
N ALA A 288 -50.92 6.77 28.02
CA ALA A 288 -49.84 5.82 28.20
C ALA A 288 -48.84 5.93 27.02
N VAL A 289 -47.59 5.85 27.36
CA VAL A 289 -46.46 5.71 26.39
C VAL A 289 -45.82 4.36 26.70
N ARG A 290 -45.82 3.47 25.75
CA ARG A 290 -45.15 2.18 25.85
C ARG A 290 -43.97 2.13 24.86
N ASP A 291 -44.07 1.44 23.78
CA ASP A 291 -42.99 1.15 22.83
C ASP A 291 -42.75 2.28 21.82
N THR A 292 -43.85 2.91 21.39
CA THR A 292 -43.85 3.86 20.27
C THR A 292 -44.69 5.09 20.56
N ILE A 293 -44.31 6.19 20.00
CA ILE A 293 -45.05 7.46 20.01
C ILE A 293 -44.85 8.18 18.66
N GLN A 294 -45.92 8.83 18.17
CA GLN A 294 -45.84 9.57 16.90
C GLN A 294 -45.35 11.00 17.01
N ASP A 295 -45.35 11.56 18.22
CA ASP A 295 -45.05 12.97 18.44
C ASP A 295 -44.13 13.11 19.64
N PHE A 296 -42.92 13.58 19.39
CA PHE A 296 -41.92 13.84 20.43
C PHE A 296 -42.44 14.74 21.55
N THR A 297 -43.33 15.71 21.24
CA THR A 297 -43.85 16.63 22.22
C THR A 297 -44.82 15.97 23.23
N LYS A 298 -45.22 14.74 22.97
CA LYS A 298 -46.04 13.94 23.92
C LYS A 298 -45.21 13.10 24.88
N LEU A 299 -43.88 13.11 24.76
CA LEU A 299 -43.02 12.41 25.73
C LEU A 299 -43.15 13.05 27.11
N PRO A 300 -43.19 12.24 28.20
CA PRO A 300 -43.33 12.74 29.54
C PRO A 300 -42.08 13.51 30.00
N TYR A 301 -42.28 14.55 30.81
CA TYR A 301 -41.20 15.33 31.41
C TYR A 301 -40.48 14.58 32.55
N TYR A 302 -41.16 13.64 33.20
CA TYR A 302 -40.64 12.78 34.25
C TYR A 302 -40.69 11.32 33.79
N GLY A 303 -39.89 10.46 34.38
CA GLY A 303 -39.89 9.04 34.08
C GLY A 303 -38.70 8.28 34.61
N LYS A 304 -38.60 7.01 34.29
CA LYS A 304 -37.46 6.16 34.66
C LYS A 304 -36.29 6.50 33.76
N VAL A 305 -35.16 6.87 34.35
CA VAL A 305 -33.90 7.11 33.59
C VAL A 305 -33.47 5.83 32.91
N GLY A 306 -33.18 5.92 31.62
CA GLY A 306 -32.78 4.81 30.77
C GLY A 306 -33.90 4.23 29.92
N THR A 307 -35.18 4.62 30.12
CA THR A 307 -36.28 4.20 29.22
C THR A 307 -36.06 4.64 27.81
N ILE A 308 -36.27 3.71 26.86
CA ILE A 308 -36.12 3.94 25.41
C ILE A 308 -37.49 3.87 24.75
N VAL A 309 -37.84 4.89 23.99
CA VAL A 309 -39.10 4.98 23.24
C VAL A 309 -38.78 5.23 21.75
N LYS A 310 -39.48 4.52 20.88
CA LYS A 310 -39.43 4.75 19.44
C LYS A 310 -40.37 5.90 19.07
N VAL A 311 -39.84 6.93 18.43
CA VAL A 311 -40.65 7.98 17.81
C VAL A 311 -40.86 7.57 16.35
N THR A 312 -42.11 7.36 15.96
CA THR A 312 -42.45 6.92 14.58
C THR A 312 -42.84 8.14 13.73
N GLY A 313 -42.40 8.13 12.48
CA GLY A 313 -42.85 9.07 11.48
C GLY A 313 -44.27 8.81 10.96
N ASP A 314 -44.54 9.13 9.73
CA ASP A 314 -45.80 8.85 9.07
C ASP A 314 -46.03 7.34 8.91
N GLU A 315 -47.28 6.94 8.90
CA GLU A 315 -47.65 5.52 8.78
C GLU A 315 -47.12 4.90 7.48
N GLY A 316 -46.26 3.87 7.65
CA GLY A 316 -45.62 3.14 6.53
C GLY A 316 -44.24 3.69 6.11
N ASP A 317 -43.72 4.78 6.72
CA ASP A 317 -42.39 5.29 6.51
C ASP A 317 -41.47 4.97 7.70
N THR A 318 -40.72 3.89 7.62
CA THR A 318 -39.75 3.48 8.66
C THR A 318 -38.44 4.25 8.61
N LEU A 319 -38.19 5.01 7.55
CA LEU A 319 -36.96 5.79 7.37
C LEU A 319 -36.91 7.05 8.25
N SER A 320 -38.09 7.51 8.73
CA SER A 320 -38.19 8.65 9.64
C SER A 320 -38.31 8.24 11.12
N ASP A 321 -38.20 6.94 11.42
CA ASP A 321 -38.24 6.43 12.77
C ASP A 321 -36.94 6.66 13.52
N TYR A 322 -37.01 7.11 14.78
CA TYR A 322 -35.84 7.24 15.64
C TYR A 322 -36.13 6.83 17.07
N PHE A 323 -35.08 6.55 17.83
CA PHE A 323 -35.18 6.12 19.23
C PHE A 323 -34.67 7.20 20.15
N VAL A 324 -35.36 7.39 21.26
CA VAL A 324 -34.95 8.36 22.27
C VAL A 324 -34.91 7.71 23.64
N LYS A 325 -33.91 8.08 24.42
CA LYS A 325 -33.69 7.60 25.78
C LYS A 325 -33.94 8.73 26.78
N PHE A 326 -34.61 8.44 27.89
CA PHE A 326 -34.79 9.40 28.96
C PHE A 326 -33.51 9.50 29.81
N ASP A 327 -32.88 10.67 29.84
CA ASP A 327 -31.70 10.93 30.65
C ASP A 327 -31.97 11.59 31.99
N GLY A 328 -33.22 11.97 32.25
CA GLY A 328 -33.71 12.68 33.47
C GLY A 328 -34.01 14.15 33.22
N GLU A 329 -34.63 14.79 34.18
CA GLU A 329 -34.96 16.24 34.19
C GLU A 329 -35.67 16.74 32.90
N GLY A 330 -36.49 15.88 32.31
CA GLY A 330 -37.23 16.20 31.07
C GLY A 330 -36.45 16.11 29.78
N VAL A 331 -35.24 15.63 29.82
CA VAL A 331 -34.35 15.49 28.67
C VAL A 331 -34.50 14.10 28.05
N TRP A 332 -34.86 14.07 26.77
CA TRP A 332 -34.88 12.90 25.92
C TRP A 332 -33.82 13.06 24.87
N THR A 333 -32.85 12.17 24.84
CA THR A 333 -31.73 12.18 23.88
C THR A 333 -31.88 11.07 22.84
N GLU A 334 -31.49 11.36 21.61
CA GLU A 334 -31.47 10.33 20.57
C GLU A 334 -30.50 9.20 20.92
N THR A 335 -30.87 7.97 20.63
CA THR A 335 -30.10 6.78 20.99
C THR A 335 -30.25 5.67 19.95
N ILE A 336 -29.41 4.65 20.07
CA ILE A 336 -29.48 3.43 19.26
C ILE A 336 -30.71 2.58 19.66
N ALA A 337 -31.30 1.91 18.68
CA ALA A 337 -32.36 0.96 18.90
C ALA A 337 -31.92 -0.20 19.84
N PRO A 338 -32.81 -0.76 20.67
CA PRO A 338 -32.49 -1.93 21.47
C PRO A 338 -32.09 -3.15 20.63
N ALA A 339 -31.20 -3.99 21.16
CA ALA A 339 -30.72 -5.24 20.55
C ALA A 339 -30.14 -5.05 19.13
N THR A 340 -29.58 -3.88 18.85
CA THR A 340 -28.97 -3.53 17.55
C THR A 340 -27.46 -3.70 17.62
N SER A 341 -26.84 -4.26 16.57
CA SER A 341 -25.38 -4.34 16.44
C SER A 341 -24.74 -2.96 16.65
N LEU A 342 -23.71 -2.88 17.48
CA LEU A 342 -23.10 -1.60 17.82
C LEU A 342 -22.25 -1.03 16.70
N GLY A 343 -21.48 -1.87 16.01
CA GLY A 343 -20.55 -1.36 15.01
C GLY A 343 -19.93 -2.46 14.16
N VAL A 344 -18.64 -2.32 13.88
CA VAL A 344 -17.83 -3.24 13.08
C VAL A 344 -16.77 -3.90 13.95
N THR A 345 -16.40 -5.14 13.60
CA THR A 345 -15.38 -5.88 14.35
C THR A 345 -13.99 -5.31 14.08
N ASP A 346 -13.37 -4.64 15.04
CA ASP A 346 -12.07 -3.98 14.93
C ASP A 346 -10.97 -4.85 14.28
N THR A 347 -10.95 -6.16 14.60
CA THR A 347 -9.91 -7.09 14.10
C THR A 347 -10.03 -7.43 12.63
N THR A 348 -11.18 -7.17 12.02
CA THR A 348 -11.43 -7.39 10.59
C THR A 348 -11.32 -6.12 9.76
N MET A 349 -11.25 -4.97 10.41
CA MET A 349 -11.13 -3.66 9.79
C MET A 349 -9.66 -3.26 9.56
N PRO A 350 -9.38 -2.24 8.72
CA PRO A 350 -8.02 -1.78 8.47
C PRO A 350 -7.26 -1.44 9.75
N HIS A 351 -6.04 -1.99 9.85
CA HIS A 351 -5.11 -1.68 10.94
C HIS A 351 -4.25 -0.45 10.60
N ALA A 352 -3.46 0.02 11.55
CA ALA A 352 -2.55 1.13 11.32
C ALA A 352 -1.12 0.82 11.76
N LEU A 353 -0.17 1.24 10.93
CA LEU A 353 1.22 1.42 11.32
C LEU A 353 1.39 2.88 11.74
N VAL A 354 1.63 3.12 13.01
CA VAL A 354 1.71 4.46 13.62
C VAL A 354 3.16 4.83 13.86
N ASN A 355 3.58 5.99 13.40
CA ASN A 355 4.87 6.59 13.75
C ASN A 355 4.76 7.23 15.14
N ASN A 356 5.56 6.76 16.08
CA ASN A 356 5.55 7.24 17.47
C ASN A 356 6.35 8.54 17.68
N ASN A 357 6.97 9.07 16.62
CA ASN A 357 7.82 10.27 16.63
C ASN A 357 9.07 10.17 17.50
N ASP A 358 9.43 8.99 17.96
CA ASP A 358 10.65 8.66 18.71
C ASP A 358 11.61 7.76 17.93
N GLY A 359 11.33 7.53 16.65
CA GLY A 359 12.05 6.62 15.77
C GLY A 359 11.59 5.17 15.86
N THR A 360 10.48 4.90 16.55
CA THR A 360 9.82 3.59 16.60
C THR A 360 8.44 3.63 15.96
N PHE A 361 7.92 2.46 15.64
CA PHE A 361 6.61 2.28 15.04
C PHE A 361 5.77 1.28 15.82
N THR A 362 4.46 1.45 15.75
CA THR A 362 3.49 0.53 16.35
C THR A 362 2.50 0.08 15.28
N PHE A 363 2.43 -1.23 14.99
CA PHE A 363 1.38 -1.81 14.17
C PHE A 363 0.27 -2.33 15.09
N LYS A 364 -0.92 -1.76 14.97
CA LYS A 364 -2.06 -2.06 15.84
C LYS A 364 -3.38 -2.01 15.10
N LYS A 365 -4.39 -2.68 15.66
CA LYS A 365 -5.78 -2.46 15.26
C LYS A 365 -6.22 -1.04 15.63
N ASN A 366 -7.13 -0.48 14.88
CA ASN A 366 -7.80 0.76 15.23
C ASN A 366 -9.09 0.44 15.99
N ILE A 367 -9.53 1.39 16.82
CA ILE A 367 -10.84 1.34 17.45
C ILE A 367 -11.79 2.12 16.56
N TRP A 368 -12.73 1.42 15.94
CA TRP A 368 -13.75 2.01 15.09
C TRP A 368 -14.95 2.41 15.95
N LEU A 369 -15.53 3.57 15.67
CA LEU A 369 -16.61 4.11 16.47
C LEU A 369 -17.91 3.33 16.24
N ASP A 370 -18.62 3.13 17.36
CA ASP A 370 -19.90 2.46 17.36
C ASP A 370 -21.03 3.36 16.85
N ARG A 371 -22.10 2.75 16.38
CA ARG A 371 -23.39 3.40 16.08
C ARG A 371 -23.98 3.97 17.34
N THR A 372 -24.36 5.24 17.34
CA THR A 372 -24.91 5.95 18.49
C THR A 372 -26.41 6.22 18.40
N CYS A 373 -26.98 6.07 17.21
CA CYS A 373 -28.40 6.37 16.94
C CYS A 373 -28.97 5.45 15.86
N GLY A 374 -30.29 5.38 15.79
CA GLY A 374 -31.03 4.64 14.77
C GLY A 374 -30.99 3.12 14.94
N ASN A 375 -31.35 2.41 13.89
CA ASN A 375 -31.32 0.95 13.80
C ASN A 375 -30.41 0.49 12.65
N ALA A 376 -30.04 -0.79 12.65
CA ALA A 376 -29.12 -1.36 11.66
C ALA A 376 -29.79 -1.69 10.32
N THR A 377 -31.11 -1.57 10.19
CA THR A 377 -31.84 -1.97 8.97
C THR A 377 -32.24 -0.79 8.10
N ASP A 378 -32.75 0.28 8.71
CA ASP A 378 -33.44 1.32 7.96
C ASP A 378 -32.80 2.69 8.09
N THR A 379 -32.53 3.12 9.34
CA THR A 379 -32.22 4.52 9.62
C THR A 379 -30.73 4.83 9.77
N ASN A 380 -29.92 3.84 10.20
CA ASN A 380 -28.47 3.94 10.26
C ASN A 380 -27.85 2.57 9.99
N PRO A 381 -27.95 2.05 8.74
CA PRO A 381 -27.53 0.71 8.39
C PRO A 381 -26.01 0.52 8.52
N ASP A 382 -25.55 -0.74 8.48
CA ASP A 382 -24.15 -1.04 8.37
C ASP A 382 -23.59 -0.48 7.04
N PRO A 383 -22.35 0.09 7.06
CA PRO A 383 -21.69 0.51 5.84
C PRO A 383 -21.57 -0.63 4.83
N THR A 384 -21.69 -0.34 3.53
CA THR A 384 -21.76 -1.36 2.47
C THR A 384 -20.51 -2.22 2.33
N PHE A 385 -19.40 -1.88 2.97
CA PHE A 385 -18.21 -2.74 3.03
C PHE A 385 -18.37 -3.92 4.02
N VAL A 386 -19.34 -3.89 4.94
CA VAL A 386 -19.57 -5.01 5.87
C VAL A 386 -20.07 -6.22 5.09
N GLY A 387 -19.37 -7.35 5.24
CA GLY A 387 -19.64 -8.57 4.49
C GLY A 387 -19.04 -8.61 3.07
N LYS A 388 -18.27 -7.59 2.66
CA LYS A 388 -17.55 -7.52 1.39
C LYS A 388 -16.07 -7.22 1.63
N THR A 389 -15.21 -7.60 0.69
CA THR A 389 -13.78 -7.26 0.75
C THR A 389 -13.55 -5.78 0.51
N ILE A 390 -12.58 -5.21 1.22
CA ILE A 390 -12.11 -3.86 0.94
C ILE A 390 -11.03 -3.94 -0.14
N GLU A 391 -11.25 -3.27 -1.26
CA GLU A 391 -10.33 -3.29 -2.41
C GLU A 391 -9.19 -2.27 -2.27
N ASN A 392 -9.47 -1.09 -1.70
CA ASN A 392 -8.47 -0.05 -1.52
C ASN A 392 -8.89 0.97 -0.46
N LEU A 393 -7.94 1.80 -0.04
CA LEU A 393 -8.14 2.96 0.81
C LEU A 393 -7.81 4.24 0.05
N THR A 394 -8.47 5.32 0.39
CA THR A 394 -8.20 6.66 -0.12
C THR A 394 -8.31 7.72 0.97
N PHE A 395 -7.71 8.88 0.75
CA PHE A 395 -7.92 10.04 1.60
C PHE A 395 -8.31 11.22 0.74
N TYR A 396 -9.47 11.79 1.01
CA TYR A 396 -9.99 12.88 0.21
C TYR A 396 -10.79 13.87 1.05
N LYS A 397 -10.52 15.17 0.91
CA LYS A 397 -11.24 16.26 1.60
C LYS A 397 -11.47 15.96 3.10
N ASN A 398 -10.40 15.58 3.79
CA ASN A 398 -10.38 15.29 5.23
C ASN A 398 -11.27 14.11 5.67
N ARG A 399 -11.48 13.13 4.81
CA ARG A 399 -12.21 11.89 5.06
C ARG A 399 -11.36 10.69 4.67
N LEU A 400 -11.36 9.64 5.48
CA LEU A 400 -10.84 8.33 5.11
C LEU A 400 -11.88 7.64 4.21
N GLY A 401 -11.46 7.19 3.03
CA GLY A 401 -12.33 6.48 2.10
C GLY A 401 -11.97 5.01 1.96
N ILE A 402 -12.99 4.20 1.82
CA ILE A 402 -12.93 2.76 1.61
C ILE A 402 -13.58 2.47 0.25
N LEU A 403 -12.88 1.71 -0.60
CA LEU A 403 -13.43 1.16 -1.83
C LEU A 403 -13.84 -0.30 -1.58
N SER A 404 -15.11 -0.63 -1.78
CA SER A 404 -15.62 -1.98 -1.59
C SER A 404 -16.75 -2.30 -2.58
N GLY A 405 -16.52 -3.29 -3.43
CA GLY A 405 -17.43 -3.57 -4.53
C GLY A 405 -17.60 -2.37 -5.44
N GLU A 406 -18.82 -1.95 -5.67
CA GLU A 406 -19.17 -0.77 -6.50
C GLU A 406 -19.22 0.54 -5.68
N ASN A 407 -18.98 0.47 -4.36
CA ASN A 407 -19.20 1.60 -3.46
C ASN A 407 -17.89 2.31 -3.08
N LEU A 408 -17.99 3.63 -2.97
CA LEU A 408 -17.08 4.49 -2.26
C LEU A 408 -17.72 4.89 -0.93
N ILE A 409 -17.10 4.50 0.17
CA ILE A 409 -17.56 4.81 1.52
C ILE A 409 -16.55 5.77 2.16
N LEU A 410 -16.98 6.99 2.50
CA LEU A 410 -16.15 8.00 3.15
C LEU A 410 -16.56 8.16 4.61
N SER A 411 -15.58 8.23 5.50
CA SER A 411 -15.78 8.47 6.93
C SER A 411 -16.42 9.83 7.23
N GLY A 412 -16.80 10.05 8.45
CA GLY A 412 -17.15 11.38 8.98
C GLY A 412 -16.05 12.41 8.66
N ASN A 413 -16.44 13.69 8.47
CA ASN A 413 -15.47 14.76 8.19
C ASN A 413 -14.59 15.01 9.42
N ALA A 414 -13.28 14.92 9.26
CA ALA A 414 -12.27 14.97 10.33
C ALA A 414 -12.40 13.87 11.40
N ASP A 415 -13.25 12.86 11.16
CA ASP A 415 -13.46 11.72 12.03
C ASP A 415 -13.24 10.43 11.21
N PHE A 416 -11.99 9.96 11.15
CA PHE A 416 -11.56 8.87 10.27
C PHE A 416 -12.03 7.49 10.71
N PHE A 417 -12.47 7.37 11.95
CA PHE A 417 -12.87 6.10 12.55
C PHE A 417 -14.40 5.93 12.62
N ASN A 418 -15.16 6.93 12.19
CA ASN A 418 -16.62 6.91 12.19
C ASN A 418 -17.18 6.70 10.78
N PHE A 419 -17.98 5.62 10.64
CA PHE A 419 -18.71 5.28 9.43
C PHE A 419 -20.22 5.20 9.63
N PHE A 420 -20.73 5.68 10.77
CA PHE A 420 -22.15 5.74 11.10
C PHE A 420 -22.64 7.18 11.21
N GLY A 421 -23.90 7.40 10.83
CA GLY A 421 -24.56 8.70 11.02
C GLY A 421 -24.61 9.08 12.50
N THR A 422 -24.45 10.35 12.81
CA THR A 422 -24.45 10.87 14.18
C THR A 422 -25.85 11.19 14.69
N THR A 423 -26.81 11.40 13.78
CA THR A 423 -28.23 11.56 14.06
C THR A 423 -29.04 11.04 12.86
N VAL A 424 -30.22 10.50 13.10
CA VAL A 424 -31.14 10.07 12.03
C VAL A 424 -32.28 11.07 11.78
N THR A 425 -32.38 12.11 12.59
CA THR A 425 -33.42 13.15 12.43
C THR A 425 -33.13 14.13 11.29
N GLN A 426 -31.88 14.25 10.89
CA GLN A 426 -31.44 15.04 9.75
C GLN A 426 -30.11 14.52 9.22
N VAL A 427 -29.86 14.66 7.91
CA VAL A 427 -28.55 14.34 7.31
C VAL A 427 -27.62 15.54 7.48
N LEU A 428 -26.50 15.34 8.16
CA LEU A 428 -25.49 16.38 8.35
C LEU A 428 -24.43 16.33 7.24
N ASP A 429 -23.89 17.47 6.87
CA ASP A 429 -22.79 17.54 5.89
C ASP A 429 -21.51 16.85 6.38
N THR A 430 -21.39 16.68 7.69
CA THR A 430 -20.27 15.97 8.34
C THR A 430 -20.41 14.47 8.39
N ASP A 431 -21.62 13.93 8.17
CA ASP A 431 -21.89 12.50 8.23
C ASP A 431 -21.09 11.70 7.21
N PRO A 432 -20.90 10.39 7.44
CA PRO A 432 -20.29 9.48 6.47
C PRO A 432 -21.08 9.43 5.15
N ILE A 433 -20.39 9.10 4.08
CA ILE A 433 -20.94 9.06 2.74
C ILE A 433 -20.79 7.64 2.21
N ASP A 434 -21.84 7.05 1.67
CA ASP A 434 -21.83 5.74 1.03
C ASP A 434 -22.55 5.86 -0.33
N VAL A 435 -21.76 5.86 -1.42
CA VAL A 435 -22.26 6.07 -2.77
C VAL A 435 -21.79 4.98 -3.71
N ALA A 436 -22.69 4.48 -4.54
CA ALA A 436 -22.41 3.43 -5.51
C ALA A 436 -22.11 4.02 -6.90
N ALA A 437 -21.19 3.39 -7.62
CA ALA A 437 -20.98 3.62 -9.04
C ALA A 437 -22.17 3.04 -9.83
N SER A 438 -22.87 3.89 -10.58
CA SER A 438 -23.96 3.46 -11.43
C SER A 438 -23.48 3.34 -12.88
N GLY A 439 -23.58 2.16 -13.46
CA GLY A 439 -23.20 1.88 -14.83
C GLY A 439 -24.04 0.75 -15.44
N THR A 440 -23.83 0.48 -16.71
CA THR A 440 -24.48 -0.63 -17.42
C THR A 440 -23.83 -1.99 -17.16
N GLN A 441 -22.64 -1.99 -16.55
CA GLN A 441 -21.86 -3.18 -16.18
C GLN A 441 -21.55 -3.14 -14.69
N VAL A 442 -21.18 -4.26 -14.11
CA VAL A 442 -20.65 -4.32 -12.74
C VAL A 442 -19.29 -3.64 -12.72
N ASN A 443 -19.15 -2.61 -11.89
CA ASN A 443 -17.95 -1.77 -11.83
C ASN A 443 -17.30 -1.83 -10.43
N THR A 444 -16.57 -2.90 -10.15
CA THR A 444 -15.83 -3.01 -8.90
C THR A 444 -14.73 -1.95 -8.85
N LEU A 445 -14.80 -1.04 -7.88
CA LEU A 445 -13.83 0.02 -7.68
C LEU A 445 -12.53 -0.55 -7.11
N LYS A 446 -11.41 -0.41 -7.81
CA LYS A 446 -10.12 -1.01 -7.46
C LYS A 446 -9.09 0.00 -6.97
N ASN A 447 -9.02 1.14 -7.61
CA ASN A 447 -8.02 2.17 -7.31
C ASN A 447 -8.66 3.56 -7.32
N SER A 448 -7.98 4.50 -6.68
CA SER A 448 -8.38 5.91 -6.68
C SER A 448 -7.17 6.80 -6.68
N ILE A 449 -7.34 8.01 -7.19
CA ILE A 449 -6.33 9.05 -7.14
C ILE A 449 -7.00 10.42 -7.03
N SER A 450 -6.42 11.29 -6.21
CA SER A 450 -6.82 12.70 -6.19
C SER A 450 -6.22 13.39 -7.41
N PHE A 451 -7.07 13.88 -8.28
CA PHE A 451 -6.68 14.46 -9.56
C PHE A 451 -7.54 15.66 -9.90
N ASN A 452 -6.93 16.79 -10.22
CA ASN A 452 -7.61 18.03 -10.64
C ASN A 452 -8.76 18.42 -9.70
N GLU A 453 -8.44 18.52 -8.38
CA GLU A 453 -9.37 18.86 -7.28
C GLU A 453 -10.53 17.87 -7.08
N THR A 454 -10.55 16.75 -7.77
CA THR A 454 -11.56 15.72 -7.64
C THR A 454 -10.95 14.37 -7.29
N LEU A 455 -11.77 13.45 -6.79
CA LEU A 455 -11.39 12.06 -6.62
C LEU A 455 -11.77 11.29 -7.90
N LEU A 456 -10.76 10.79 -8.59
CA LEU A 456 -10.90 9.89 -9.73
C LEU A 456 -10.79 8.45 -9.23
N LEU A 457 -11.76 7.62 -9.60
CA LEU A 457 -11.88 6.23 -9.21
C LEU A 457 -11.75 5.34 -10.45
N PHE A 458 -11.08 4.22 -10.30
CA PHE A 458 -10.86 3.26 -11.37
C PHE A 458 -11.54 1.94 -11.04
N SER A 459 -12.39 1.47 -11.94
CA SER A 459 -12.87 0.11 -11.99
C SER A 459 -12.07 -0.70 -13.03
N ASP A 460 -12.40 -1.95 -13.20
CA ASP A 460 -11.76 -2.81 -14.19
C ASP A 460 -11.95 -2.27 -15.63
N THR A 461 -13.05 -1.58 -15.92
CA THR A 461 -13.46 -1.20 -17.28
C THR A 461 -13.73 0.29 -17.47
N ALA A 462 -13.88 1.05 -16.38
CA ALA A 462 -14.31 2.46 -16.46
C ALA A 462 -13.66 3.32 -15.35
N GLN A 463 -13.68 4.64 -15.58
CA GLN A 463 -13.26 5.63 -14.61
C GLN A 463 -14.48 6.46 -14.18
N PHE A 464 -14.54 6.69 -12.86
CA PHE A 464 -15.61 7.48 -12.24
C PHE A 464 -15.00 8.69 -11.54
N LYS A 465 -15.77 9.76 -11.52
CA LYS A 465 -15.44 10.99 -10.79
C LYS A 465 -16.43 11.16 -9.64
N LEU A 466 -15.91 11.44 -8.45
CA LEU A 466 -16.74 11.90 -7.35
C LEU A 466 -17.16 13.35 -7.62
N GLY A 467 -18.42 13.53 -8.02
CA GLY A 467 -19.05 14.83 -8.15
C GLY A 467 -19.59 15.32 -6.81
N HIS A 468 -19.58 16.62 -6.59
CA HIS A 468 -20.19 17.29 -5.45
C HIS A 468 -20.63 18.71 -5.85
N ALA A 469 -21.64 19.23 -5.19
CA ALA A 469 -22.09 20.62 -5.39
C ALA A 469 -21.29 21.56 -4.50
N GLY A 470 -20.56 22.51 -5.09
CA GLY A 470 -19.71 23.46 -4.37
C GLY A 470 -18.38 22.84 -3.88
N ASP A 471 -17.79 23.44 -2.84
CA ASP A 471 -16.48 23.01 -2.32
C ASP A 471 -16.57 21.90 -1.27
N MET A 472 -17.77 21.56 -0.83
CA MET A 472 -18.01 20.64 0.28
C MET A 472 -18.52 19.29 -0.22
N VAL A 473 -17.88 18.21 0.22
CA VAL A 473 -18.32 16.83 -0.02
C VAL A 473 -19.27 16.44 1.10
N SER A 474 -20.55 16.25 0.78
CA SER A 474 -21.59 15.90 1.75
C SER A 474 -22.40 14.69 1.28
N PRO A 475 -23.09 13.97 2.16
CA PRO A 475 -23.92 12.83 1.79
C PRO A 475 -24.99 13.16 0.74
N THR A 476 -25.56 14.38 0.80
CA THR A 476 -26.64 14.83 -0.06
C THR A 476 -26.21 15.29 -1.45
N THR A 477 -24.92 15.64 -1.61
CA THR A 477 -24.40 16.20 -2.88
C THR A 477 -23.46 15.26 -3.61
N SER A 478 -22.97 14.19 -2.95
CA SER A 478 -22.00 13.26 -3.52
C SER A 478 -22.64 12.27 -4.49
N ILE A 479 -22.07 12.18 -5.69
CA ILE A 479 -22.51 11.25 -6.72
C ILE A 479 -21.28 10.72 -7.48
N LEU A 480 -21.27 9.44 -7.86
CA LEU A 480 -20.28 8.86 -8.74
C LEU A 480 -20.77 8.91 -10.19
N THR A 481 -20.04 9.61 -11.04
CA THR A 481 -20.36 9.75 -12.46
C THR A 481 -19.29 9.08 -13.30
N GLU A 482 -19.66 8.20 -14.23
CA GLU A 482 -18.75 7.64 -15.23
C GLU A 482 -18.26 8.75 -16.17
N VAL A 483 -16.94 8.86 -16.32
CA VAL A 483 -16.29 9.93 -17.12
C VAL A 483 -15.51 9.37 -18.31
N SER A 484 -15.12 8.11 -18.27
CA SER A 484 -14.45 7.42 -19.39
C SER A 484 -14.49 5.90 -19.18
N SER A 485 -14.29 5.16 -20.28
CA SER A 485 -14.33 3.68 -20.29
C SER A 485 -13.02 3.13 -20.82
N PHE A 486 -11.98 3.12 -19.96
CA PHE A 486 -10.70 2.47 -20.24
C PHE A 486 -10.49 1.32 -19.27
N GLU A 487 -10.01 0.18 -19.78
CA GLU A 487 -9.56 -0.92 -18.94
C GLU A 487 -8.38 -0.48 -18.07
N HIS A 488 -8.33 -0.97 -16.84
CA HIS A 488 -7.30 -0.66 -15.86
C HIS A 488 -6.73 -1.94 -15.24
N ASP A 489 -5.40 -1.98 -15.04
CA ASP A 489 -4.73 -3.05 -14.32
C ASP A 489 -4.83 -2.78 -12.80
N GLU A 490 -5.59 -3.61 -12.09
CA GLU A 490 -5.86 -3.44 -10.65
C GLU A 490 -4.61 -3.51 -9.75
N VAL A 491 -3.57 -4.22 -10.20
CA VAL A 491 -2.33 -4.41 -9.42
C VAL A 491 -1.53 -3.12 -9.36
N VAL A 492 -1.57 -2.32 -10.43
CA VAL A 492 -0.78 -1.11 -10.59
C VAL A 492 -1.58 0.11 -10.15
N SER A 493 -1.23 0.68 -9.02
CA SER A 493 -1.86 1.92 -8.56
C SER A 493 -1.59 3.06 -9.54
N PRO A 494 -2.60 3.84 -9.95
CA PRO A 494 -2.42 5.05 -10.72
C PRO A 494 -1.53 6.06 -9.99
N VAL A 495 -0.77 6.86 -10.73
CA VAL A 495 0.08 7.90 -10.17
C VAL A 495 -0.22 9.25 -10.81
N ALA A 496 -0.17 10.31 -10.02
CA ALA A 496 -0.25 11.67 -10.53
C ALA A 496 1.16 12.21 -10.76
N ALA A 497 1.37 12.89 -11.89
CA ALA A 497 2.59 13.61 -12.18
C ALA A 497 2.24 14.90 -12.94
N GLY A 498 2.49 16.05 -12.31
CA GLY A 498 2.06 17.34 -12.83
C GLY A 498 0.53 17.40 -12.96
N ARG A 499 0.07 17.77 -14.15
CA ARG A 499 -1.37 17.88 -14.48
C ARG A 499 -1.97 16.62 -15.11
N PHE A 500 -1.29 15.49 -15.04
CA PHE A 500 -1.71 14.23 -15.64
C PHE A 500 -1.76 13.13 -14.59
N ALA A 501 -2.67 12.18 -14.80
CA ALA A 501 -2.69 10.91 -14.09
C ALA A 501 -2.26 9.80 -15.05
N TYR A 502 -1.40 8.91 -14.59
CA TYR A 502 -0.89 7.79 -15.38
C TYR A 502 -1.35 6.48 -14.78
N PHE A 503 -1.83 5.58 -15.63
CA PHE A 503 -2.24 4.25 -15.21
C PHE A 503 -1.87 3.18 -16.24
N ALA A 504 -1.72 1.95 -15.76
CA ALA A 504 -1.43 0.79 -16.59
C ALA A 504 -2.71 0.16 -17.13
N GLN A 505 -2.64 -0.31 -18.36
CA GLN A 505 -3.65 -1.14 -19.01
C GLN A 505 -3.01 -2.45 -19.45
N GLY A 506 -3.53 -3.57 -18.96
CA GLY A 506 -3.10 -4.89 -19.42
C GLY A 506 -3.55 -5.16 -20.86
N ARG A 507 -2.63 -5.67 -21.68
CA ARG A 507 -2.92 -6.25 -23.00
C ARG A 507 -2.53 -7.73 -22.95
N THR A 508 -3.02 -8.52 -23.88
CA THR A 508 -2.79 -9.99 -23.88
C THR A 508 -1.32 -10.38 -23.68
N ASN A 509 -0.37 -9.65 -24.28
CA ASN A 509 1.05 -9.98 -24.22
C ASN A 509 1.93 -8.82 -23.72
N ASN A 510 1.37 -7.67 -23.43
CA ASN A 510 2.11 -6.46 -23.13
C ASN A 510 1.33 -5.55 -22.18
N THR A 511 2.03 -4.63 -21.55
CA THR A 511 1.44 -3.54 -20.77
C THR A 511 1.43 -2.26 -21.59
N ALA A 512 0.33 -1.52 -21.55
CA ALA A 512 0.23 -0.15 -22.06
C ALA A 512 0.14 0.84 -20.91
N ILE A 513 0.63 2.06 -21.13
CA ILE A 513 0.52 3.17 -20.18
C ILE A 513 -0.36 4.25 -20.80
N ARG A 514 -1.38 4.66 -20.06
CA ARG A 514 -2.25 5.77 -20.45
C ARG A 514 -1.94 7.01 -19.62
N GLU A 515 -1.93 8.12 -20.31
CA GLU A 515 -1.87 9.46 -19.77
C GLU A 515 -3.28 10.04 -19.77
N TYR A 516 -3.83 10.28 -18.58
CA TYR A 516 -5.19 10.74 -18.39
C TYR A 516 -5.20 12.22 -18.04
N TYR A 517 -6.04 12.99 -18.70
CA TYR A 517 -6.18 14.43 -18.50
C TYR A 517 -7.61 14.89 -18.68
N SER A 518 -7.92 16.05 -18.15
CA SER A 518 -9.15 16.77 -18.39
C SER A 518 -8.88 17.89 -19.39
N ASP A 519 -9.66 17.95 -20.45
CA ASP A 519 -9.60 19.01 -21.44
C ASP A 519 -10.46 20.20 -20.95
N ASP A 520 -9.82 21.34 -20.70
CA ASP A 520 -10.47 22.53 -20.15
C ASP A 520 -11.44 23.19 -21.17
N GLU A 521 -11.27 22.97 -22.49
CA GLU A 521 -12.13 23.55 -23.52
C GLU A 521 -13.41 22.74 -23.71
N THR A 522 -13.29 21.40 -23.70
CA THR A 522 -14.42 20.48 -23.94
C THR A 522 -15.04 19.95 -22.65
N LEU A 523 -14.40 20.15 -21.50
CA LEU A 523 -14.76 19.57 -20.19
C LEU A 523 -14.88 18.04 -20.22
N THR A 524 -14.20 17.40 -21.18
CA THR A 524 -14.16 15.95 -21.31
C THR A 524 -12.87 15.39 -20.76
N ASN A 525 -12.93 14.18 -20.26
CA ASN A 525 -11.75 13.45 -19.81
C ASN A 525 -11.32 12.47 -20.91
N ASP A 526 -10.01 12.42 -21.19
CA ASP A 526 -9.46 11.53 -22.18
C ASP A 526 -8.20 10.81 -21.67
N GLY A 527 -7.87 9.66 -22.24
CA GLY A 527 -6.74 8.83 -21.86
C GLY A 527 -5.87 8.48 -23.08
N LEU A 528 -4.82 9.27 -23.33
CA LEU A 528 -3.89 9.02 -24.43
C LEU A 528 -3.00 7.82 -24.11
N ASP A 529 -2.89 6.85 -25.02
CA ASP A 529 -1.88 5.79 -24.94
C ASP A 529 -0.51 6.34 -25.34
N ILE A 530 0.35 6.60 -24.34
CA ILE A 530 1.70 7.11 -24.56
C ILE A 530 2.68 6.00 -24.98
N SER A 531 2.30 4.73 -24.86
CA SER A 531 3.11 3.57 -25.25
C SER A 531 2.84 3.09 -26.68
N VAL A 532 2.01 3.78 -27.43
CA VAL A 532 1.61 3.39 -28.81
C VAL A 532 2.80 3.21 -29.76
N SER A 533 3.87 4.00 -29.58
CA SER A 533 5.09 3.90 -30.39
C SER A 533 6.02 2.76 -29.98
N VAL A 534 5.77 2.13 -28.83
CA VAL A 534 6.61 1.07 -28.23
C VAL A 534 5.76 -0.10 -27.71
N GLN A 535 4.81 -0.54 -28.50
CA GLN A 535 3.74 -1.48 -28.08
C GLN A 535 4.24 -2.79 -27.47
N THR A 536 5.41 -3.28 -27.88
CA THR A 536 5.98 -4.54 -27.40
C THR A 536 7.17 -4.35 -26.47
N LEU A 537 7.43 -3.13 -26.02
CA LEU A 537 8.57 -2.83 -25.15
C LEU A 537 8.37 -3.37 -23.74
N MET A 538 7.19 -3.13 -23.17
CA MET A 538 6.87 -3.52 -21.79
C MET A 538 6.20 -4.88 -21.79
N PRO A 539 6.73 -5.88 -21.06
CA PRO A 539 6.06 -7.17 -20.89
C PRO A 539 4.74 -7.04 -20.10
N THR A 540 4.00 -8.13 -20.01
CA THR A 540 2.86 -8.25 -19.10
C THR A 540 3.31 -8.20 -17.64
N ASN A 541 2.37 -8.27 -16.70
CA ASN A 541 2.63 -8.26 -15.26
C ASN A 541 3.40 -7.01 -14.78
N ALA A 542 2.95 -5.84 -15.20
CA ALA A 542 3.34 -4.61 -14.54
C ALA A 542 2.89 -4.65 -13.08
N TYR A 543 3.75 -4.22 -12.16
CA TYR A 543 3.44 -4.25 -10.73
C TYR A 543 3.61 -2.91 -10.03
N GLN A 544 4.27 -1.94 -10.65
CA GLN A 544 4.41 -0.61 -10.09
C GLN A 544 4.75 0.44 -11.15
N ILE A 545 4.18 1.63 -11.00
CA ILE A 545 4.63 2.87 -11.64
C ILE A 545 5.24 3.76 -10.55
N ILE A 546 6.45 4.25 -10.76
CA ILE A 546 7.11 5.23 -9.90
C ILE A 546 7.16 6.54 -10.67
N SER A 547 6.53 7.57 -10.13
CA SER A 547 6.54 8.91 -10.73
C SER A 547 7.54 9.82 -10.03
N ASN A 548 8.23 10.64 -10.82
CA ASN A 548 9.03 11.75 -10.33
C ASN A 548 8.64 13.01 -11.12
N SER A 549 7.90 13.89 -10.46
CA SER A 549 7.41 15.14 -11.05
C SER A 549 8.45 16.26 -11.04
N VAL A 550 9.57 16.11 -10.33
CA VAL A 550 10.67 17.08 -10.31
C VAL A 550 11.54 16.93 -11.56
N GLU A 551 11.75 15.69 -12.00
CA GLU A 551 12.59 15.34 -13.13
C GLU A 551 11.79 14.87 -14.36
N ASP A 552 10.47 15.04 -14.35
CA ASP A 552 9.54 14.69 -15.42
C ASP A 552 9.76 13.26 -15.96
N CYS A 553 9.73 12.29 -15.03
CA CYS A 553 10.08 10.92 -15.30
C CYS A 553 9.08 9.93 -14.68
N LEU A 554 8.70 8.91 -15.46
CA LEU A 554 8.00 7.72 -14.97
C LEU A 554 8.90 6.50 -15.15
N ALA A 555 8.98 5.66 -14.12
CA ALA A 555 9.60 4.34 -14.21
C ALA A 555 8.53 3.27 -14.02
N ILE A 556 8.42 2.38 -15.00
CA ILE A 556 7.46 1.28 -15.00
C ILE A 556 8.23 -0.02 -14.72
N LEU A 557 7.78 -0.75 -13.71
CA LEU A 557 8.32 -2.04 -13.31
C LEU A 557 7.40 -3.15 -13.79
N CYS A 558 7.96 -4.05 -14.62
CA CYS A 558 7.23 -5.20 -15.18
C CYS A 558 8.08 -6.47 -15.03
N SER A 559 7.44 -7.65 -15.13
CA SER A 559 8.15 -8.93 -15.26
C SER A 559 7.45 -9.83 -16.28
N ASP A 560 8.20 -10.61 -17.07
CA ASP A 560 7.64 -11.49 -18.12
C ASP A 560 6.77 -12.62 -17.56
N THR A 561 7.02 -13.03 -16.34
CA THR A 561 6.30 -14.10 -15.69
C THR A 561 5.75 -13.62 -14.36
N ALA A 562 4.52 -13.99 -14.05
CA ALA A 562 4.01 -13.90 -12.69
C ALA A 562 4.96 -14.71 -11.79
N ASP A 563 5.65 -14.03 -10.91
CA ASP A 563 6.63 -14.68 -10.02
C ASP A 563 5.86 -15.39 -8.90
N THR A 564 5.79 -16.70 -9.00
CA THR A 564 5.03 -17.58 -8.09
C THR A 564 5.86 -18.07 -6.89
N GLN A 565 7.04 -17.50 -6.65
CA GLN A 565 7.97 -18.06 -5.67
C GLN A 565 7.65 -17.65 -4.24
N VAL A 566 7.63 -18.65 -3.37
CA VAL A 566 7.39 -18.53 -1.93
C VAL A 566 8.72 -18.34 -1.18
N ALA A 567 8.74 -17.42 -0.22
CA ALA A 567 9.89 -17.22 0.68
C ALA A 567 10.11 -18.44 1.61
N PRO A 568 11.34 -18.65 2.11
CA PRO A 568 12.53 -17.86 1.93
C PRO A 568 13.29 -18.19 0.63
N TYR A 569 13.77 -17.17 -0.07
CA TYR A 569 14.61 -17.36 -1.25
C TYR A 569 16.01 -17.81 -0.84
N THR A 570 16.26 -19.11 -0.96
CA THR A 570 17.53 -19.72 -0.54
C THR A 570 18.50 -19.98 -1.67
N THR A 571 18.11 -19.74 -2.93
CA THR A 571 18.93 -20.08 -4.10
C THR A 571 18.93 -18.99 -5.18
N ALA A 572 20.07 -18.78 -5.83
CA ALA A 572 20.24 -17.84 -6.94
C ALA A 572 19.37 -18.14 -8.17
N SER A 573 18.89 -19.38 -8.31
CA SER A 573 17.99 -19.78 -9.39
C SER A 573 16.62 -19.10 -9.36
N ASN A 574 16.33 -18.35 -8.32
CA ASN A 574 15.05 -17.69 -8.10
C ASN A 574 14.97 -16.26 -8.70
N ILE A 575 16.04 -15.76 -9.33
CA ILE A 575 16.08 -14.42 -9.98
C ILE A 575 15.98 -14.56 -11.50
N THR A 576 15.35 -15.61 -11.99
CA THR A 576 15.33 -15.92 -13.42
C THR A 576 14.13 -15.36 -14.19
N ALA A 577 13.28 -14.55 -13.55
CA ALA A 577 12.22 -13.84 -14.27
C ALA A 577 12.87 -12.84 -15.24
N THR A 578 12.65 -13.01 -16.52
CA THR A 578 13.11 -12.10 -17.57
C THR A 578 12.58 -10.69 -17.29
N ASN A 579 13.40 -9.66 -17.50
CA ASN A 579 13.11 -8.25 -17.20
C ASN A 579 12.88 -7.88 -15.72
N ALA A 580 13.12 -8.79 -14.77
CA ALA A 580 13.04 -8.44 -13.35
C ALA A 580 14.13 -7.45 -12.89
N ASP A 581 15.18 -7.28 -13.68
CA ASP A 581 16.29 -6.34 -13.51
C ASP A 581 16.16 -5.08 -14.38
N THR A 582 15.01 -4.88 -15.02
CA THR A 582 14.79 -3.82 -16.01
C THR A 582 13.72 -2.83 -15.53
N MET A 583 13.97 -1.56 -15.72
CA MET A 583 12.99 -0.48 -15.61
C MET A 583 12.71 0.12 -16.99
N PHE A 584 11.44 0.32 -17.32
CA PHE A 584 11.01 1.03 -18.51
C PHE A 584 10.76 2.48 -18.16
N ILE A 585 11.56 3.36 -18.76
CA ILE A 585 11.56 4.79 -18.41
C ILE A 585 10.84 5.58 -19.50
N TYR A 586 9.89 6.40 -19.05
CA TYR A 586 9.25 7.41 -19.87
C TYR A 586 9.64 8.78 -19.37
N LYS A 587 10.38 9.54 -20.17
CA LYS A 587 10.74 10.92 -19.86
C LYS A 587 9.95 11.87 -20.75
N TYR A 588 9.37 12.91 -20.14
CA TYR A 588 8.52 13.87 -20.82
C TYR A 588 8.92 15.30 -20.43
N PHE A 589 8.59 16.25 -21.26
CA PHE A 589 8.75 17.67 -20.96
C PHE A 589 7.71 18.48 -21.72
N PHE A 590 7.12 19.45 -21.03
CA PHE A 590 6.16 20.39 -21.59
C PHE A 590 6.75 21.78 -21.62
N ASP A 591 6.67 22.46 -22.78
CA ASP A 591 6.96 23.88 -22.91
C ASP A 591 5.61 24.62 -23.14
N GLY A 592 5.13 25.26 -22.09
CA GLY A 592 3.78 25.81 -22.08
C GLY A 592 2.70 24.74 -22.20
N GLY A 593 1.96 24.71 -23.32
CA GLY A 593 0.95 23.71 -23.63
C GLY A 593 1.45 22.51 -24.46
N ASP A 594 2.61 22.67 -25.12
CA ASP A 594 3.13 21.70 -26.07
C ASP A 594 4.04 20.67 -25.41
N LYS A 595 3.84 19.40 -25.76
CA LYS A 595 4.68 18.29 -25.32
C LYS A 595 5.90 18.15 -26.22
N VAL A 596 7.04 18.70 -25.78
CA VAL A 596 8.28 18.80 -26.56
C VAL A 596 9.08 17.48 -26.51
N GLN A 597 9.00 16.77 -25.39
CA GLN A 597 9.73 15.51 -25.19
C GLN A 597 8.76 14.38 -24.83
N THR A 598 8.96 13.22 -25.49
CA THR A 598 8.24 11.96 -25.24
C THR A 598 9.19 10.80 -25.49
N ALA A 599 10.04 10.50 -24.51
CA ALA A 599 11.15 9.58 -24.70
C ALA A 599 10.97 8.29 -23.90
N TRP A 600 10.92 7.17 -24.60
CA TRP A 600 11.00 5.83 -24.02
C TRP A 600 12.41 5.29 -24.08
N SER A 601 12.86 4.67 -23.00
CA SER A 601 14.11 3.94 -22.88
C SER A 601 13.99 2.79 -21.90
N LYS A 602 14.92 1.85 -21.90
CA LYS A 602 15.02 0.81 -20.88
C LYS A 602 16.35 0.93 -20.13
N TRP A 603 16.27 0.76 -18.81
CA TRP A 603 17.42 0.73 -17.92
C TRP A 603 17.55 -0.67 -17.33
N GLU A 604 18.67 -1.32 -17.59
CA GLU A 604 18.98 -2.69 -17.18
C GLU A 604 20.00 -2.67 -16.04
N PHE A 605 19.76 -3.45 -14.99
CA PHE A 605 20.62 -3.55 -13.79
C PHE A 605 21.06 -5.01 -13.61
N ALA A 606 22.09 -5.42 -14.36
CA ALA A 606 22.50 -6.80 -14.47
C ALA A 606 22.63 -7.54 -13.14
N GLY A 607 21.88 -8.63 -13.00
CA GLY A 607 21.88 -9.51 -11.84
C GLY A 607 21.26 -8.94 -10.57
N VAL A 608 20.43 -7.88 -10.68
CA VAL A 608 19.73 -7.24 -9.56
C VAL A 608 18.23 -7.31 -9.81
N LYS A 609 17.50 -8.10 -9.04
CA LYS A 609 16.04 -8.13 -9.12
C LYS A 609 15.44 -6.94 -8.37
N ILE A 610 14.61 -6.16 -9.04
CA ILE A 610 13.90 -5.03 -8.43
C ILE A 610 12.61 -5.55 -7.78
N LEU A 611 12.48 -5.35 -6.47
CA LEU A 611 11.28 -5.74 -5.70
C LEU A 611 10.21 -4.64 -5.73
N GLY A 612 10.65 -3.40 -5.80
CA GLY A 612 9.83 -2.20 -5.84
C GLY A 612 10.66 -0.97 -5.52
N GLY A 613 10.04 0.20 -5.61
CA GLY A 613 10.74 1.45 -5.32
C GLY A 613 9.78 2.62 -5.14
N PHE A 614 10.34 3.78 -4.88
CA PHE A 614 9.61 5.04 -4.76
C PHE A 614 10.56 6.20 -5.04
N SER A 615 9.99 7.38 -5.21
CA SER A 615 10.75 8.59 -5.48
C SER A 615 10.61 9.60 -4.33
N VAL A 616 11.72 10.25 -3.99
CA VAL A 616 11.78 11.34 -3.02
C VAL A 616 12.64 12.44 -3.61
N ASP A 617 12.09 13.62 -3.80
CA ASP A 617 12.72 14.74 -4.49
C ASP A 617 13.22 14.28 -5.89
N SER A 618 14.48 14.49 -6.24
CA SER A 618 15.09 14.01 -7.51
C SER A 618 15.75 12.62 -7.39
N ILE A 619 15.48 11.86 -6.32
CA ILE A 619 16.13 10.58 -6.06
C ILE A 619 15.09 9.46 -6.11
N MET A 620 15.39 8.40 -6.84
CA MET A 620 14.62 7.17 -6.87
C MET A 620 15.31 6.11 -6.00
N TYR A 621 14.59 5.55 -5.03
CA TYR A 621 15.06 4.47 -4.16
C TYR A 621 14.50 3.14 -4.63
N LEU A 622 15.35 2.12 -4.68
CA LEU A 622 15.00 0.79 -5.16
C LEU A 622 15.33 -0.26 -4.09
N PHE A 623 14.33 -1.06 -3.73
CA PHE A 623 14.52 -2.31 -3.00
C PHE A 623 14.86 -3.41 -3.99
N THR A 624 15.96 -4.10 -3.76
CA THR A 624 16.45 -5.09 -4.69
C THR A 624 16.83 -6.38 -3.99
N ALA A 625 16.69 -7.48 -4.71
CA ALA A 625 17.19 -8.78 -4.30
C ALA A 625 18.42 -9.16 -5.13
N GLU A 626 19.47 -9.59 -4.46
CA GLU A 626 20.69 -10.09 -5.09
C GLU A 626 21.19 -11.33 -4.33
N GLY A 627 21.06 -12.52 -4.96
CA GLY A 627 21.27 -13.78 -4.26
C GLY A 627 20.33 -13.90 -3.05
N LYS A 628 20.89 -14.09 -1.86
CA LYS A 628 20.13 -14.18 -0.59
C LYS A 628 20.07 -12.87 0.20
N THR A 629 20.47 -11.76 -0.39
CA THR A 629 20.51 -10.46 0.29
C THR A 629 19.50 -9.49 -0.30
N THR A 630 18.89 -8.70 0.57
CA THR A 630 18.10 -7.53 0.16
C THR A 630 18.92 -6.27 0.36
N LYS A 631 19.04 -5.46 -0.70
CA LYS A 631 19.81 -4.23 -0.70
C LYS A 631 18.94 -3.04 -1.08
N LEU A 632 19.29 -1.90 -0.52
CA LEU A 632 18.76 -0.61 -0.89
C LEU A 632 19.75 0.09 -1.80
N PHE A 633 19.26 0.50 -2.96
CA PHE A 633 19.97 1.37 -3.88
C PHE A 633 19.20 2.66 -4.11
N LYS A 634 19.91 3.67 -4.60
CA LYS A 634 19.30 4.92 -5.05
C LYS A 634 19.84 5.30 -6.44
N ILE A 635 19.04 6.05 -7.17
CA ILE A 635 19.39 6.67 -8.44
C ILE A 635 19.12 8.16 -8.31
N ASP A 636 20.17 8.98 -8.38
CA ASP A 636 20.02 10.44 -8.47
C ASP A 636 19.75 10.83 -9.92
N LEU A 637 18.53 11.23 -10.22
CA LEU A 637 18.09 11.53 -11.58
C LEU A 637 18.69 12.79 -12.16
N ARG A 638 19.32 13.64 -11.34
CA ARG A 638 19.98 14.89 -11.77
C ARG A 638 21.28 14.68 -12.54
N ASN A 639 21.79 13.45 -12.61
CA ASN A 639 23.04 13.12 -13.30
C ASN A 639 24.24 13.97 -12.84
N LEU A 640 24.48 13.99 -11.53
CA LEU A 640 25.47 14.87 -10.91
C LEU A 640 26.90 14.50 -11.26
N LYS A 641 27.74 15.53 -11.45
CA LYS A 641 29.19 15.40 -11.58
C LYS A 641 29.83 15.16 -10.21
N ASP A 642 30.88 14.34 -10.17
CA ASP A 642 31.71 14.27 -8.96
C ASP A 642 32.42 15.62 -8.75
N ALA A 643 32.34 16.13 -7.52
CA ALA A 643 32.86 17.46 -7.20
C ALA A 643 34.38 17.59 -7.39
N THR A 644 35.12 16.47 -7.24
CA THR A 644 36.55 16.43 -7.39
C THR A 644 36.97 16.29 -8.85
N LEU A 645 36.31 15.37 -9.55
CA LEU A 645 36.62 15.04 -10.94
C LEU A 645 36.07 16.05 -11.95
N GLY A 646 34.96 16.74 -11.61
CA GLY A 646 34.29 17.66 -12.51
C GLY A 646 33.44 16.99 -13.60
N PHE A 647 33.38 15.65 -13.64
CA PHE A 647 32.55 14.86 -14.52
C PHE A 647 31.85 13.69 -13.77
N GLY A 648 30.82 13.10 -14.38
CA GLY A 648 30.09 11.99 -13.80
C GLY A 648 30.83 10.65 -13.97
N VAL A 649 30.78 9.79 -12.93
CA VAL A 649 31.31 8.43 -12.99
C VAL A 649 30.15 7.44 -13.15
N TYR A 650 30.13 6.71 -14.24
CA TYR A 650 29.01 5.86 -14.69
C TYR A 650 29.31 4.36 -14.46
N ILE A 651 29.24 3.95 -13.20
CA ILE A 651 29.33 2.55 -12.77
C ILE A 651 28.14 2.22 -11.85
N ASP A 652 27.57 1.05 -11.99
CA ASP A 652 26.48 0.60 -11.13
C ASP A 652 26.98 0.08 -9.78
N LYS A 653 26.07 0.04 -8.79
CA LYS A 653 26.39 -0.26 -7.39
C LYS A 653 27.45 0.68 -6.84
N ARG A 654 27.54 1.86 -7.41
CA ARG A 654 28.53 2.88 -7.05
C ARG A 654 28.49 3.19 -5.57
N THR A 655 29.67 3.13 -4.92
CA THR A 655 29.85 3.53 -3.52
C THR A 655 31.22 4.16 -3.33
N PRO A 656 31.34 5.25 -2.53
CA PRO A 656 32.65 5.80 -2.18
C PRO A 656 33.31 4.93 -1.13
N VAL A 657 34.58 4.60 -1.34
CA VAL A 657 35.37 3.76 -0.42
C VAL A 657 36.73 4.44 -0.15
N THR A 658 37.15 4.38 1.10
CA THR A 658 38.47 4.84 1.50
C THR A 658 39.49 3.72 1.31
N GLY A 659 40.58 4.00 0.63
CA GLY A 659 41.70 3.08 0.42
C GLY A 659 42.75 3.21 1.53
N THR A 660 43.35 2.09 1.90
CA THR A 660 44.48 2.04 2.84
C THR A 660 45.72 1.64 2.08
N TYR A 661 46.65 2.57 1.88
CA TYR A 661 47.88 2.32 1.15
C TYR A 661 48.98 1.77 2.03
N ALA A 662 49.67 0.73 1.54
CA ALA A 662 50.80 0.10 2.20
C ALA A 662 52.09 0.36 1.36
N SER A 663 52.94 1.27 1.80
CA SER A 663 54.16 1.67 1.08
C SER A 663 55.13 0.53 0.88
N GLY A 664 55.14 -0.49 1.78
CA GLY A 664 56.05 -1.65 1.64
C GLY A 664 55.67 -2.61 0.49
N THR A 665 54.44 -2.63 0.10
CA THR A 665 53.93 -3.47 -1.05
C THR A 665 53.60 -2.66 -2.29
N GLY A 666 53.44 -1.34 -2.15
CA GLY A 666 52.97 -0.46 -3.23
C GLY A 666 51.49 -0.63 -3.58
N LEU A 667 50.74 -1.29 -2.70
CA LEU A 667 49.30 -1.62 -2.92
C LEU A 667 48.38 -0.80 -2.00
N THR A 668 47.23 -0.42 -2.53
CA THR A 668 46.13 0.11 -1.74
C THR A 668 45.10 -0.99 -1.51
N THR A 669 44.68 -1.17 -0.27
CA THR A 669 43.61 -2.08 0.14
C THR A 669 42.30 -1.33 0.24
N VAL A 670 41.23 -1.87 -0.36
CA VAL A 670 39.84 -1.38 -0.29
C VAL A 670 38.91 -2.49 0.18
N VAL A 671 37.86 -2.13 0.91
CA VAL A 671 36.84 -3.07 1.39
C VAL A 671 35.50 -2.76 0.74
N SER A 672 34.93 -3.74 0.04
CA SER A 672 33.59 -3.59 -0.56
C SER A 672 32.50 -3.72 0.51
N PRO A 673 31.54 -2.78 0.61
CA PRO A 673 30.47 -2.88 1.57
C PRO A 673 29.34 -3.85 1.17
N TYR A 674 29.31 -4.32 -0.07
CA TYR A 674 28.24 -5.17 -0.60
C TYR A 674 28.69 -6.53 -1.14
N GLY A 675 29.91 -6.97 -0.82
CA GLY A 675 30.44 -8.27 -1.23
C GLY A 675 31.08 -8.26 -2.62
N TYR A 676 31.36 -9.47 -3.13
CA TYR A 676 32.09 -9.70 -4.37
C TYR A 676 31.21 -9.69 -5.62
N LYS A 677 31.78 -9.12 -6.70
CA LYS A 677 31.41 -9.41 -8.10
C LYS A 677 32.64 -9.49 -8.97
N ALA A 678 32.64 -10.39 -9.94
CA ALA A 678 33.78 -10.66 -10.81
C ALA A 678 34.18 -9.47 -11.71
N ASP A 679 33.26 -8.56 -11.96
CA ASP A 679 33.41 -7.38 -12.79
C ASP A 679 33.55 -6.07 -11.98
N LEU A 680 33.88 -6.19 -10.68
CA LEU A 680 34.06 -5.03 -9.82
C LEU A 680 35.31 -4.24 -10.24
N MET A 681 35.15 -2.91 -10.34
CA MET A 681 36.22 -1.99 -10.66
C MET A 681 36.30 -0.84 -9.65
N ALA A 682 37.47 -0.23 -9.54
CA ALA A 682 37.68 1.00 -8.80
C ALA A 682 37.98 2.15 -9.75
N VAL A 683 37.42 3.33 -9.47
CA VAL A 683 37.76 4.59 -10.16
C VAL A 683 38.33 5.55 -9.13
N ASP A 684 39.55 5.99 -9.31
CA ASP A 684 40.17 6.95 -8.41
C ASP A 684 39.46 8.30 -8.49
N ARG A 685 39.12 8.85 -7.33
CA ARG A 685 38.41 10.13 -7.23
C ARG A 685 39.31 11.36 -7.33
N THR A 686 40.60 11.18 -7.50
CA THR A 686 41.54 12.28 -7.72
C THR A 686 41.83 12.56 -9.19
N ASP A 687 41.87 11.53 -10.01
CA ASP A 687 42.22 11.63 -11.41
C ASP A 687 41.21 11.02 -12.37
N GLY A 688 40.29 10.20 -11.88
CA GLY A 688 39.25 9.55 -12.67
C GLY A 688 39.70 8.30 -13.42
N THR A 689 40.89 7.80 -13.16
CA THR A 689 41.42 6.59 -13.79
C THR A 689 40.77 5.35 -13.18
N ASP A 690 40.47 4.35 -14.02
CA ASP A 690 39.95 3.07 -13.59
C ASP A 690 41.03 2.04 -13.33
N TYR A 691 40.83 1.24 -12.30
CA TYR A 691 41.75 0.19 -11.88
C TYR A 691 40.99 -1.12 -11.74
N ALA A 692 41.57 -2.18 -12.29
CA ALA A 692 41.10 -3.54 -12.05
C ALA A 692 41.43 -3.94 -10.60
N LEU A 693 40.49 -4.54 -9.92
CA LEU A 693 40.70 -5.02 -8.57
C LEU A 693 41.24 -6.44 -8.56
N THR A 694 42.29 -6.65 -7.76
CA THR A 694 42.79 -7.98 -7.45
C THR A 694 42.25 -8.39 -6.07
N SER A 695 41.64 -9.56 -6.00
CA SER A 695 41.12 -10.06 -4.73
C SER A 695 42.26 -10.46 -3.81
N ALA A 696 42.32 -9.87 -2.62
CA ALA A 696 43.41 -10.06 -1.66
C ALA A 696 43.14 -11.16 -0.62
N SER A 697 41.91 -11.55 -0.41
CA SER A 697 41.54 -12.50 0.67
C SER A 697 40.45 -13.48 0.26
N SER A 698 40.55 -14.68 0.84
CA SER A 698 39.44 -15.64 0.82
C SER A 698 38.57 -15.45 2.07
N ALA A 699 37.29 -15.72 1.98
CA ALA A 699 36.41 -15.77 3.15
C ALA A 699 36.72 -17.02 3.99
N THR A 700 36.76 -16.86 5.31
CA THR A 700 37.02 -17.96 6.26
C THR A 700 36.00 -17.98 7.37
N CYS A 701 35.64 -19.18 7.81
CA CYS A 701 34.87 -19.41 9.04
C CYS A 701 35.50 -20.51 9.88
N THR A 702 35.10 -20.61 11.16
CA THR A 702 35.53 -21.73 12.00
C THR A 702 34.32 -22.56 12.44
N ILE A 703 34.55 -23.86 12.56
CA ILE A 703 33.62 -24.83 13.14
C ILE A 703 34.36 -25.45 14.32
N THR A 704 33.82 -25.31 15.53
CA THR A 704 34.45 -25.82 16.78
C THR A 704 33.61 -26.98 17.33
N VAL A 705 34.21 -28.09 17.55
CA VAL A 705 33.60 -29.26 18.21
C VAL A 705 33.99 -29.24 19.70
N SER A 706 33.03 -29.03 20.59
CA SER A 706 33.26 -28.87 22.03
C SER A 706 32.91 -30.12 22.85
N ASP A 707 32.00 -30.99 22.38
CA ASP A 707 31.56 -32.15 23.13
C ASP A 707 31.09 -33.27 22.13
N ALA A 708 32.05 -33.97 21.53
CA ALA A 708 31.80 -35.00 20.51
C ALA A 708 30.88 -36.15 20.99
N ALA A 709 31.00 -36.52 22.29
CA ALA A 709 30.27 -37.64 22.85
C ALA A 709 28.77 -37.42 22.94
N ASN A 710 28.33 -36.16 22.95
CA ASN A 710 26.94 -35.83 23.12
C ASN A 710 26.31 -35.16 21.88
N ILE A 711 26.99 -35.11 20.71
CA ILE A 711 26.40 -34.66 19.46
C ILE A 711 25.33 -35.69 19.04
N ALA A 712 24.10 -35.19 18.85
CA ALA A 712 22.98 -36.06 18.43
C ALA A 712 23.15 -36.50 16.96
N VAL A 713 22.84 -37.75 16.67
CA VAL A 713 22.70 -38.26 15.30
C VAL A 713 21.59 -37.44 14.61
N GLY A 714 21.87 -36.93 13.40
CA GLY A 714 20.98 -36.05 12.69
C GLY A 714 21.29 -34.56 12.91
N SER A 715 22.24 -34.19 13.79
CA SER A 715 22.72 -32.82 13.86
C SER A 715 23.35 -32.39 12.54
N THR A 716 23.11 -31.14 12.11
CA THR A 716 23.53 -30.66 10.79
C THR A 716 24.45 -29.45 10.86
N ILE A 717 25.38 -29.38 9.91
CA ILE A 717 26.13 -28.18 9.55
C ILE A 717 25.72 -27.83 8.12
N VAL A 718 25.27 -26.59 7.91
CA VAL A 718 24.85 -26.10 6.59
C VAL A 718 25.74 -24.95 6.19
N ILE A 719 26.44 -25.10 5.07
CA ILE A 719 27.22 -24.03 4.42
C ILE A 719 26.42 -23.55 3.22
N THR A 720 26.14 -22.23 3.19
CA THR A 720 25.44 -21.64 2.05
C THR A 720 26.36 -20.66 1.35
N ASP A 721 26.54 -20.81 0.04
CA ASP A 721 27.38 -19.92 -0.74
C ASP A 721 26.69 -18.58 -1.07
N ASN A 722 27.39 -17.67 -1.73
CA ASN A 722 26.88 -16.36 -2.11
C ASN A 722 25.77 -16.43 -3.19
N ALA A 723 25.64 -17.54 -3.90
CA ALA A 723 24.55 -17.81 -4.81
C ALA A 723 23.29 -18.39 -4.12
N GLY A 724 23.36 -18.66 -2.81
CA GLY A 724 22.28 -19.23 -2.04
C GLY A 724 22.23 -20.77 -2.10
N VAL A 725 23.23 -21.42 -2.74
CA VAL A 725 23.30 -22.89 -2.78
C VAL A 725 23.77 -23.41 -1.43
N SER A 726 22.94 -24.23 -0.78
CA SER A 726 23.24 -24.82 0.53
C SER A 726 23.74 -26.24 0.41
N THR A 727 24.85 -26.52 1.10
CA THR A 727 25.38 -27.87 1.30
C THR A 727 25.22 -28.25 2.76
N THR A 728 24.49 -29.34 3.03
CA THR A 728 24.24 -29.84 4.38
C THR A 728 25.07 -31.07 4.66
N MET A 729 25.78 -31.08 5.76
CA MET A 729 26.45 -32.26 6.34
C MET A 729 25.68 -32.71 7.58
N THR A 730 25.49 -34.02 7.75
CA THR A 730 24.66 -34.56 8.82
C THR A 730 25.47 -35.54 9.69
N ALA A 731 25.28 -35.45 10.99
CA ALA A 731 25.88 -36.37 11.95
C ALA A 731 25.28 -37.76 11.87
N THR A 732 26.12 -38.78 11.81
CA THR A 732 25.73 -40.19 11.74
C THR A 732 26.50 -41.06 12.71
N ASN A 733 25.95 -42.23 13.08
CA ASN A 733 26.68 -43.26 13.83
C ASN A 733 27.48 -44.25 12.92
N SER A 734 27.30 -44.12 11.62
CA SER A 734 28.00 -44.96 10.66
C SER A 734 29.50 -44.61 10.59
N ASP A 735 30.36 -45.63 10.43
CA ASP A 735 31.79 -45.47 10.21
C ASP A 735 32.28 -46.52 9.21
N PRO A 736 32.65 -46.12 7.98
CA PRO A 736 32.68 -44.76 7.49
C PRO A 736 31.29 -44.15 7.33
N ALA A 737 31.21 -42.82 7.49
CA ALA A 737 30.00 -42.05 7.21
C ALA A 737 29.69 -42.05 5.71
N GLY A 738 28.42 -41.74 5.34
CA GLY A 738 28.01 -41.53 3.96
C GLY A 738 28.50 -40.22 3.35
N ALA A 739 28.20 -39.99 2.07
CA ALA A 739 28.51 -38.73 1.43
C ALA A 739 27.74 -37.57 2.13
N LEU A 740 28.43 -36.45 2.42
CA LEU A 740 27.89 -35.32 3.19
C LEU A 740 27.41 -35.69 4.59
N GLU A 741 28.06 -36.69 5.19
CA GLU A 741 27.85 -37.13 6.57
C GLU A 741 29.16 -37.09 7.34
N PHE A 742 29.11 -36.87 8.65
CA PHE A 742 30.24 -36.99 9.54
C PHE A 742 29.94 -37.93 10.72
N SER A 743 30.89 -38.81 11.03
CA SER A 743 30.69 -39.83 12.04
C SER A 743 30.85 -39.25 13.45
N VAL A 744 29.86 -39.49 14.30
CA VAL A 744 29.86 -39.12 15.74
C VAL A 744 29.77 -40.37 16.65
N GLY A 745 29.63 -41.54 16.09
CA GLY A 745 29.50 -42.82 16.83
C GLY A 745 30.79 -43.30 17.48
N GLY A 746 30.70 -44.07 18.57
CA GLY A 746 31.83 -44.70 19.26
C GLY A 746 32.50 -43.74 20.26
N SER A 747 33.70 -44.10 20.72
CA SER A 747 34.50 -43.32 21.68
C SER A 747 35.35 -42.25 20.96
N ARG A 748 34.72 -41.42 20.09
CA ARG A 748 35.43 -40.38 19.36
C ARG A 748 35.73 -39.17 20.21
N THR A 749 36.90 -38.61 20.02
CA THR A 749 37.29 -37.34 20.63
C THR A 749 36.74 -36.16 19.84
N ASN A 750 36.75 -34.95 20.41
CA ASN A 750 36.39 -33.72 19.69
C ASN A 750 37.19 -33.52 18.40
N ASP A 751 38.47 -33.91 18.42
CA ASP A 751 39.43 -33.83 17.35
C ASP A 751 39.03 -34.82 16.22
N ASP A 752 38.72 -36.09 16.59
CA ASP A 752 38.25 -37.10 15.59
C ASP A 752 37.00 -36.65 14.83
N VAL A 753 36.07 -36.02 15.52
CA VAL A 753 34.85 -35.48 14.88
C VAL A 753 35.15 -34.28 14.00
N ALA A 754 36.05 -33.39 14.44
CA ALA A 754 36.51 -32.26 13.66
C ALA A 754 37.24 -32.71 12.39
N ASP A 755 38.12 -33.72 12.48
CA ASP A 755 38.77 -34.34 11.34
C ASP A 755 37.73 -34.93 10.34
N ASN A 756 36.73 -35.61 10.84
CA ASN A 756 35.67 -36.19 10.01
C ASN A 756 34.85 -35.11 9.27
N ILE A 757 34.55 -34.00 9.91
CA ILE A 757 33.88 -32.87 9.27
C ILE A 757 34.78 -32.23 8.20
N ALA A 758 36.06 -32.02 8.52
CA ALA A 758 37.02 -31.37 7.63
C ALA A 758 37.38 -32.20 6.40
N VAL A 759 37.90 -33.41 6.61
CA VAL A 759 38.47 -34.25 5.54
C VAL A 759 37.68 -35.55 5.24
N GLY A 760 36.74 -35.88 6.12
CA GLY A 760 35.93 -37.10 6.00
C GLY A 760 36.55 -38.32 6.66
N SER A 761 35.81 -39.46 6.66
CA SER A 761 36.20 -40.72 7.30
C SER A 761 36.14 -41.89 6.30
N GLY A 762 37.15 -42.78 6.31
CA GLY A 762 37.12 -44.03 5.56
C GLY A 762 36.99 -43.91 4.04
N GLY A 763 37.47 -42.81 3.46
CA GLY A 763 37.41 -42.55 2.01
C GLY A 763 36.16 -41.80 1.56
N VAL A 764 35.34 -41.33 2.47
CA VAL A 764 34.20 -40.44 2.21
C VAL A 764 34.60 -38.98 2.46
N LEU A 765 34.04 -38.08 1.67
CA LEU A 765 34.49 -36.72 1.48
C LEU A 765 33.90 -35.75 2.54
N GLY A 766 34.78 -35.07 3.29
CA GLY A 766 34.42 -33.95 4.19
C GLY A 766 34.32 -32.62 3.43
N ILE A 767 34.28 -31.52 4.17
CA ILE A 767 34.18 -30.15 3.63
C ILE A 767 35.31 -29.86 2.62
N ASN A 768 36.52 -30.37 2.88
CA ASN A 768 37.67 -30.15 2.01
C ASN A 768 37.52 -30.69 0.57
N ALA A 769 36.58 -31.60 0.37
CA ALA A 769 36.27 -32.13 -0.95
C ALA A 769 35.09 -31.47 -1.61
N LEU A 770 34.42 -30.54 -0.95
CA LEU A 770 33.34 -29.74 -1.56
C LEU A 770 33.95 -28.77 -2.58
N ALA A 771 33.38 -28.71 -3.75
CA ALA A 771 33.84 -27.81 -4.79
C ALA A 771 33.83 -26.35 -4.31
N GLY A 772 34.98 -25.71 -4.36
CA GLY A 772 35.13 -24.31 -3.96
C GLY A 772 35.35 -24.05 -2.46
N TYR A 773 35.64 -25.11 -1.67
CA TYR A 773 36.01 -24.98 -0.27
C TYR A 773 37.30 -25.71 0.04
N SER A 774 37.99 -25.25 1.06
CA SER A 774 39.15 -25.90 1.65
C SER A 774 38.99 -25.94 3.17
N ALA A 775 39.09 -27.12 3.72
CA ALA A 775 39.07 -27.34 5.17
C ALA A 775 40.19 -28.37 5.49
N PRO A 776 41.43 -27.93 5.65
CA PRO A 776 42.53 -28.81 5.97
C PRO A 776 42.28 -29.49 7.31
N ASN A 777 42.84 -30.67 7.49
CA ASN A 777 42.77 -31.40 8.76
C ASN A 777 43.23 -30.47 9.90
N PRO A 778 42.47 -30.27 10.99
CA PRO A 778 42.89 -29.50 12.12
C PRO A 778 44.25 -29.98 12.64
N ALA A 779 45.11 -29.08 13.12
CA ALA A 779 46.37 -29.45 13.72
C ALA A 779 46.11 -30.33 14.95
N GLY A 780 46.79 -31.44 15.09
CA GLY A 780 46.51 -32.48 16.09
C GLY A 780 46.31 -31.93 17.50
N GLY A 781 45.15 -32.23 18.09
CA GLY A 781 44.72 -31.78 19.40
C GLY A 781 43.89 -30.51 19.42
N THR A 782 43.49 -29.96 18.30
CA THR A 782 42.61 -28.78 18.22
C THR A 782 41.28 -29.12 17.52
N PRO A 783 40.16 -29.12 18.25
CA PRO A 783 38.85 -29.45 17.66
C PRO A 783 38.25 -28.25 16.89
N VAL A 784 39.07 -27.46 16.20
CA VAL A 784 38.65 -26.28 15.43
C VAL A 784 39.04 -26.45 13.96
N ILE A 785 38.03 -26.47 13.12
CA ILE A 785 38.16 -26.53 11.68
C ILE A 785 38.11 -25.12 11.12
N THR A 786 39.12 -24.73 10.35
CA THR A 786 39.06 -23.49 9.55
C THR A 786 38.60 -23.83 8.13
N VAL A 787 37.44 -23.40 7.76
CA VAL A 787 36.89 -23.54 6.42
C VAL A 787 37.23 -22.27 5.62
N THR A 788 37.89 -22.45 4.51
CA THR A 788 38.26 -21.36 3.58
C THR A 788 37.53 -21.50 2.28
N ARG A 789 36.93 -20.43 1.77
CA ARG A 789 36.37 -20.41 0.42
C ARG A 789 37.53 -20.35 -0.59
N ALA A 790 37.57 -21.31 -1.51
CA ALA A 790 38.63 -21.40 -2.51
C ALA A 790 38.56 -20.26 -3.56
N VAL A 791 37.37 -19.73 -3.81
CA VAL A 791 37.17 -18.56 -4.67
C VAL A 791 37.53 -17.31 -3.88
N VAL A 792 38.64 -16.73 -4.20
CA VAL A 792 39.16 -15.50 -3.60
C VAL A 792 38.22 -14.35 -3.94
N GLY A 793 37.84 -13.53 -2.97
CA GLY A 793 36.88 -12.45 -3.14
C GLY A 793 35.42 -12.81 -2.92
N ASP A 794 35.11 -14.09 -2.76
CA ASP A 794 33.75 -14.51 -2.45
C ASP A 794 33.37 -14.15 -1.02
N SER A 795 32.26 -13.46 -0.83
CA SER A 795 31.76 -13.01 0.48
C SER A 795 30.26 -13.32 0.57
N ASN A 796 29.62 -13.00 1.70
CA ASN A 796 28.21 -13.31 1.98
C ASN A 796 27.90 -14.81 2.07
N LEU A 797 28.92 -15.59 2.47
CA LEU A 797 28.72 -17.00 2.81
C LEU A 797 28.18 -17.08 4.26
N THR A 798 27.35 -18.08 4.50
CA THR A 798 26.89 -18.39 5.87
C THR A 798 27.18 -19.82 6.21
N VAL A 799 27.44 -20.07 7.49
CA VAL A 799 27.49 -21.40 8.08
C VAL A 799 26.56 -21.42 9.28
N THR A 800 25.74 -22.44 9.35
CA THR A 800 24.83 -22.66 10.49
C THR A 800 24.97 -24.07 11.03
N SER A 801 24.69 -24.23 12.31
CA SER A 801 24.68 -25.54 12.99
C SER A 801 23.33 -25.72 13.68
N SER A 802 22.76 -26.93 13.61
CA SER A 802 21.58 -27.28 14.40
C SER A 802 21.88 -27.53 15.88
N ASP A 803 23.15 -27.75 16.23
CA ASP A 803 23.64 -27.93 17.60
C ASP A 803 24.69 -26.87 17.91
N THR A 804 24.28 -25.65 18.17
CA THR A 804 25.19 -24.52 18.42
C THR A 804 26.00 -24.64 19.72
N THR A 805 25.61 -25.53 20.61
CA THR A 805 26.29 -25.78 21.86
C THR A 805 27.53 -26.65 21.69
N ARG A 806 27.44 -27.70 20.83
CA ARG A 806 28.49 -28.71 20.62
C ARG A 806 29.22 -28.55 19.31
N LEU A 807 28.55 -27.97 18.31
CA LEU A 807 29.07 -27.62 17.01
C LEU A 807 28.96 -26.10 16.83
N ALA A 808 29.79 -25.37 17.55
CA ALA A 808 29.79 -23.92 17.44
C ALA A 808 30.38 -23.46 16.10
N VAL A 809 29.73 -22.56 15.43
CA VAL A 809 30.17 -22.03 14.14
C VAL A 809 30.32 -20.51 14.19
N THR A 810 31.36 -19.98 13.55
CA THR A 810 31.47 -18.54 13.29
C THR A 810 31.07 -18.25 11.88
N ASN A 811 30.47 -17.08 11.64
CA ASN A 811 30.15 -16.67 10.27
C ASN A 811 31.43 -16.47 9.44
N PHE A 812 31.32 -16.63 8.13
CA PHE A 812 32.41 -16.31 7.21
C PHE A 812 32.78 -14.83 7.33
N VAL A 813 34.07 -14.58 7.42
CA VAL A 813 34.66 -13.22 7.45
C VAL A 813 35.71 -13.10 6.35
N GLY A 814 35.91 -11.90 5.80
CA GLY A 814 36.78 -11.65 4.65
C GLY A 814 36.07 -11.88 3.31
N GLY A 815 36.82 -11.94 2.25
CA GLY A 815 36.29 -12.12 0.89
C GLY A 815 35.82 -10.82 0.22
N ASN A 816 35.66 -9.73 0.94
CA ASN A 816 35.27 -8.41 0.44
C ASN A 816 36.43 -7.41 0.39
N THR A 817 37.65 -7.86 0.63
CA THR A 817 38.87 -7.03 0.62
C THR A 817 39.60 -7.22 -0.69
N PHE A 818 39.97 -6.11 -1.33
CA PHE A 818 40.62 -6.07 -2.63
C PHE A 818 41.87 -5.21 -2.57
N THR A 819 42.79 -5.41 -3.52
CA THR A 819 43.97 -4.57 -3.67
C THR A 819 44.00 -3.98 -5.08
N LEU A 820 44.55 -2.79 -5.18
CA LEU A 820 44.88 -2.09 -6.41
C LEU A 820 46.29 -1.52 -6.32
N GLU A 821 46.98 -1.43 -7.46
CA GLU A 821 48.34 -0.90 -7.54
C GLU A 821 48.34 0.63 -7.37
N GLY A 822 49.27 1.15 -6.62
CA GLY A 822 49.40 2.59 -6.39
C GLY A 822 48.80 3.08 -5.07
N ASN A 823 48.90 4.39 -4.85
CA ASN A 823 48.36 5.07 -3.67
C ASN A 823 47.04 5.76 -3.96
N HIS A 824 45.94 5.11 -3.62
CA HIS A 824 44.57 5.57 -3.91
C HIS A 824 43.77 5.70 -2.62
N THR A 825 43.68 6.90 -2.06
CA THR A 825 43.03 7.15 -0.76
C THR A 825 41.53 7.24 -0.82
N SER A 826 40.94 7.54 -1.98
CA SER A 826 39.51 7.65 -2.19
C SER A 826 39.14 7.14 -3.58
N VAL A 827 38.30 6.12 -3.63
CA VAL A 827 37.88 5.52 -4.89
C VAL A 827 36.37 5.36 -4.95
N TRP A 828 35.80 5.43 -6.15
CA TRP A 828 34.50 4.89 -6.44
C TRP A 828 34.63 3.40 -6.74
N LEU A 829 33.90 2.57 -6.00
CA LEU A 829 33.81 1.15 -6.24
C LEU A 829 32.47 0.85 -6.91
N GLY A 830 32.45 -0.02 -7.93
CA GLY A 830 31.23 -0.40 -8.63
C GLY A 830 31.47 -1.36 -9.78
N THR A 831 30.44 -1.63 -10.56
CA THR A 831 30.46 -2.48 -11.75
C THR A 831 30.17 -1.66 -13.01
N PRO A 832 30.92 -1.82 -14.10
CA PRO A 832 30.63 -1.14 -15.36
C PRO A 832 29.29 -1.66 -15.93
N TYR A 833 28.59 -0.80 -16.66
CA TYR A 833 27.41 -1.18 -17.42
C TYR A 833 27.50 -0.73 -18.85
N ALA A 834 26.94 -1.54 -19.76
CA ALA A 834 26.89 -1.22 -21.18
C ALA A 834 25.70 -0.31 -21.48
N SER A 835 25.92 0.66 -22.36
CA SER A 835 24.87 1.50 -22.94
C SER A 835 24.82 1.33 -24.43
N LEU A 836 23.61 1.40 -25.01
CA LEU A 836 23.38 1.20 -26.45
C LEU A 836 22.32 2.18 -26.95
N TYR A 837 22.59 2.85 -28.05
CA TYR A 837 21.61 3.54 -28.87
C TYR A 837 21.72 3.07 -30.32
N THR A 838 20.68 2.44 -30.83
CA THR A 838 20.61 2.05 -32.24
C THR A 838 19.87 3.13 -33.03
N LEU A 839 20.60 3.79 -33.93
CA LEU A 839 20.05 4.85 -34.77
C LEU A 839 19.01 4.26 -35.75
N SER A 840 17.87 4.93 -35.88
CA SER A 840 16.88 4.55 -36.89
C SER A 840 17.39 4.74 -38.28
N PRO A 841 17.08 3.84 -39.28
CA PRO A 841 17.36 4.06 -40.66
C PRO A 841 16.86 5.43 -41.14
N GLN A 842 17.75 6.23 -41.72
CA GLN A 842 17.47 7.61 -42.12
C GLN A 842 16.86 7.69 -43.55
N TYR A 843 15.84 8.50 -43.70
CA TYR A 843 15.18 8.78 -44.96
C TYR A 843 15.22 10.27 -45.27
N ILE A 844 15.32 10.64 -46.53
CA ILE A 844 15.07 12.02 -46.95
C ILE A 844 13.57 12.31 -46.67
N ARG A 845 13.32 13.44 -46.06
CA ARG A 845 11.95 13.85 -45.69
C ARG A 845 11.55 15.13 -46.41
N GLU A 846 10.33 15.14 -46.92
CA GLU A 846 9.70 16.32 -47.49
C GLU A 846 8.64 16.88 -46.53
N SER A 847 8.63 18.20 -46.40
CA SER A 847 7.59 18.89 -45.64
C SER A 847 6.31 18.90 -46.45
N THR A 848 5.26 18.33 -45.89
CA THR A 848 3.90 18.39 -46.40
C THR A 848 3.01 19.17 -45.45
N GLY A 849 1.84 19.63 -45.90
CA GLY A 849 0.90 20.34 -45.02
C GLY A 849 0.40 19.51 -43.83
N ARG A 850 0.81 18.23 -43.70
CA ARG A 850 0.48 17.31 -42.60
C ARG A 850 1.72 16.81 -41.81
N GLY A 851 2.90 17.39 -42.07
CA GLY A 851 4.14 17.02 -41.39
C GLY A 851 5.25 16.56 -42.35
N LEU A 852 6.32 15.96 -41.78
CA LEU A 852 7.48 15.47 -42.54
C LEU A 852 7.26 14.05 -43.05
N LEU A 853 7.13 13.86 -44.35
CA LEU A 853 6.95 12.54 -45.00
C LEU A 853 8.29 11.97 -45.50
N ALA A 854 8.58 10.70 -45.15
CA ALA A 854 9.75 10.00 -45.60
C ALA A 854 9.61 9.56 -47.08
N LEU A 855 10.61 9.89 -47.89
CA LEU A 855 10.69 9.43 -49.29
C LEU A 855 11.21 8.00 -49.34
N THR A 856 10.36 7.04 -49.66
CA THR A 856 10.69 5.60 -49.71
C THR A 856 11.03 5.12 -51.14
N THR A 857 10.67 5.89 -52.20
CA THR A 857 10.80 5.48 -53.61
C THR A 857 12.19 5.67 -54.18
N GLY A 858 13.04 6.50 -53.57
CA GLY A 858 14.42 6.75 -53.99
C GLY A 858 15.44 5.79 -53.39
N ARG A 859 16.67 5.88 -53.86
CA ARG A 859 17.83 5.24 -53.25
C ARG A 859 18.66 6.30 -52.53
N TYR A 860 18.71 6.19 -51.21
CA TYR A 860 19.56 7.01 -50.35
C TYR A 860 20.80 6.20 -49.95
N GLN A 861 21.96 6.59 -50.43
CA GLN A 861 23.20 5.97 -50.04
C GLN A 861 23.96 6.91 -49.11
N ILE A 862 24.03 6.50 -47.86
CA ILE A 862 24.71 7.24 -46.81
C ILE A 862 26.22 7.07 -46.99
N ARG A 863 26.95 8.17 -46.96
CA ARG A 863 28.40 8.22 -47.04
C ARG A 863 29.03 8.17 -45.67
N ASN A 864 28.65 9.09 -44.82
CA ASN A 864 29.09 9.18 -43.43
C ASN A 864 27.97 9.75 -42.52
N ILE A 865 28.12 9.51 -41.23
CA ILE A 865 27.32 10.14 -40.21
C ILE A 865 28.31 10.85 -39.27
N ALA A 866 28.14 12.15 -39.10
CA ALA A 866 28.89 12.94 -38.15
C ALA A 866 28.09 13.10 -36.84
N LEU A 867 28.69 12.68 -35.74
CA LEU A 867 28.10 12.82 -34.40
C LEU A 867 28.74 14.03 -33.71
N THR A 868 27.94 14.95 -33.22
CA THR A 868 28.34 16.03 -32.35
C THR A 868 28.21 15.59 -30.89
N PHE A 869 29.29 15.68 -30.14
CA PHE A 869 29.35 15.28 -28.75
C PHE A 869 29.97 16.40 -27.91
N GLU A 870 29.56 16.43 -26.65
CA GLU A 870 30.04 17.42 -25.65
C GLU A 870 30.45 16.69 -24.36
N ASN A 871 31.52 17.21 -23.70
CA ASN A 871 31.96 16.70 -22.39
C ASN A 871 32.03 15.18 -22.30
N SER A 872 32.47 14.51 -23.36
CA SER A 872 32.49 13.04 -23.45
C SER A 872 33.90 12.50 -23.29
N GLY A 873 34.03 11.36 -22.59
CA GLY A 873 35.31 10.69 -22.38
C GLY A 873 35.52 9.50 -23.32
N PHE A 874 34.51 8.67 -23.47
CA PHE A 874 34.59 7.46 -24.28
C PHE A 874 33.25 7.02 -24.84
N PHE A 875 33.21 6.74 -26.11
CA PHE A 875 32.17 5.92 -26.76
C PHE A 875 32.68 5.30 -28.04
N GLU A 876 32.05 4.27 -28.51
CA GLU A 876 32.33 3.62 -29.77
C GLU A 876 31.09 3.60 -30.65
N VAL A 877 31.32 3.65 -31.95
CA VAL A 877 30.26 3.57 -32.96
C VAL A 877 30.52 2.37 -33.83
N GLU A 878 29.61 1.42 -33.81
CA GLU A 878 29.65 0.25 -34.65
C GLU A 878 28.70 0.43 -35.84
N VAL A 879 29.27 0.23 -37.05
CA VAL A 879 28.49 0.14 -38.28
C VAL A 879 28.53 -1.29 -38.78
N THR A 880 27.39 -1.95 -38.76
CA THR A 880 27.24 -3.34 -39.22
C THR A 880 26.44 -3.37 -40.51
N PRO A 881 27.09 -3.39 -41.71
CA PRO A 881 26.40 -3.56 -42.98
C PRO A 881 25.84 -4.97 -43.12
N ASN A 882 24.70 -5.11 -43.80
CA ASN A 882 24.15 -6.42 -44.13
C ASN A 882 25.16 -7.23 -44.97
N ASN A 883 25.46 -8.44 -44.54
CA ASN A 883 26.38 -9.37 -45.20
C ASN A 883 27.84 -8.91 -45.26
N ARG A 884 28.28 -8.01 -44.38
CA ARG A 884 29.68 -7.58 -44.25
C ARG A 884 30.12 -7.52 -42.80
N SER A 885 31.42 -7.49 -42.55
CA SER A 885 31.96 -7.33 -41.20
C SER A 885 31.64 -5.96 -40.63
N THR A 886 31.39 -5.92 -39.32
CA THR A 886 31.21 -4.69 -38.55
C THR A 886 32.50 -3.85 -38.58
N SER A 887 32.35 -2.54 -38.71
CA SER A 887 33.42 -1.57 -38.53
C SER A 887 33.16 -0.74 -37.27
N THR A 888 34.20 -0.57 -36.44
CA THR A 888 34.12 0.20 -35.19
C THR A 888 34.95 1.48 -35.31
N THR A 889 34.34 2.60 -34.95
CA THR A 889 35.02 3.89 -34.82
C THR A 889 34.98 4.29 -33.34
N ILE A 890 36.15 4.53 -32.74
CA ILE A 890 36.29 4.82 -31.30
C ILE A 890 36.54 6.31 -31.10
N MET A 891 35.80 6.92 -30.19
CA MET A 891 36.07 8.22 -29.59
C MET A 891 36.60 7.99 -28.17
N ASN A 892 37.84 8.42 -27.92
CA ASN A 892 38.50 8.25 -26.60
C ASN A 892 39.04 9.54 -25.99
N GLY A 893 38.72 10.69 -26.55
CA GLY A 893 39.11 11.99 -26.02
C GLY A 893 40.61 12.31 -26.08
N TYR A 894 41.50 11.31 -26.28
CA TYR A 894 42.96 11.54 -26.33
C TYR A 894 43.39 12.13 -27.68
N ILE A 895 43.88 13.36 -27.62
CA ILE A 895 44.55 14.01 -28.75
C ILE A 895 46.03 14.11 -28.37
N ILE A 896 46.89 13.37 -29.06
CA ILE A 896 48.32 13.36 -28.81
C ILE A 896 48.86 14.80 -29.02
N GLY A 897 49.49 15.37 -27.99
CA GLY A 897 50.07 16.72 -28.03
C GLY A 897 49.08 17.84 -27.68
N ALA A 898 47.86 17.56 -27.29
CA ALA A 898 46.93 18.60 -26.80
C ALA A 898 47.42 19.14 -25.45
N ALA A 899 47.30 20.46 -25.23
CA ALA A 899 47.59 21.10 -23.96
C ALA A 899 46.55 20.59 -22.92
N GLY A 900 47.03 20.03 -21.79
CA GLY A 900 46.19 19.46 -20.72
C GLY A 900 45.96 17.95 -20.83
N ALA A 901 46.40 17.27 -21.88
CA ALA A 901 46.39 15.81 -21.91
C ALA A 901 47.52 15.26 -21.02
N THR A 902 47.17 14.72 -19.85
CA THR A 902 48.11 14.09 -18.90
C THR A 902 48.02 12.57 -19.10
N VAL A 903 49.15 11.90 -19.19
CA VAL A 903 49.19 10.42 -19.25
C VAL A 903 48.62 9.87 -17.93
N GLY A 904 47.61 9.01 -18.04
CA GLY A 904 46.95 8.44 -16.87
C GLY A 904 45.60 9.08 -16.51
N ASN A 905 45.32 10.31 -16.96
CA ASN A 905 44.03 10.96 -16.67
C ASN A 905 43.09 10.85 -17.87
N PRO A 906 41.78 10.49 -17.66
CA PRO A 906 40.81 10.47 -18.73
C PRO A 906 40.62 11.86 -19.37
N ALA A 907 40.63 11.91 -20.67
CA ALA A 907 40.44 13.15 -21.42
C ALA A 907 38.93 13.33 -21.70
N ILE A 908 38.36 14.41 -21.17
CA ILE A 908 36.96 14.80 -21.43
C ILE A 908 36.98 15.91 -22.47
N THR A 909 36.35 15.66 -23.64
CA THR A 909 36.42 16.59 -24.79
C THR A 909 35.04 16.81 -25.41
N SER A 910 34.96 17.85 -26.25
CA SER A 910 33.79 18.16 -27.06
C SER A 910 34.22 18.27 -28.52
N GLY A 911 33.37 17.87 -29.45
CA GLY A 911 33.72 17.92 -30.87
C GLY A 911 32.74 17.19 -31.78
N THR A 912 33.21 16.90 -32.97
CA THR A 912 32.45 16.13 -33.97
C THR A 912 33.30 14.97 -34.50
N ILE A 913 32.72 13.76 -34.48
CA ILE A 913 33.37 12.57 -35.05
C ILE A 913 32.60 12.12 -36.31
N LYS A 914 33.33 11.91 -37.43
CA LYS A 914 32.76 11.41 -38.66
C LYS A 914 32.97 9.92 -38.78
N VAL A 915 31.85 9.19 -38.90
CA VAL A 915 31.80 7.73 -39.00
C VAL A 915 31.48 7.34 -40.44
N PRO A 916 32.37 6.66 -41.18
CA PRO A 916 32.10 6.22 -42.54
C PRO A 916 31.08 5.07 -42.54
N VAL A 917 30.04 5.17 -43.36
CA VAL A 917 28.96 4.16 -43.50
C VAL A 917 29.00 3.48 -44.84
N GLN A 918 29.00 4.23 -45.94
CA GLN A 918 29.09 3.78 -47.33
C GLN A 918 28.06 2.69 -47.74
N CYS A 919 26.89 2.73 -47.15
CA CYS A 919 25.80 1.77 -47.34
C CYS A 919 24.50 2.46 -47.74
N ARG A 920 23.54 1.69 -48.26
CA ARG A 920 22.17 2.15 -48.41
C ARG A 920 21.54 2.30 -47.01
N ASN A 921 20.69 3.29 -46.85
CA ASN A 921 20.05 3.66 -45.59
C ASN A 921 19.31 2.52 -44.86
N THR A 922 18.91 1.46 -45.55
CA THR A 922 18.20 0.28 -45.03
C THR A 922 19.10 -0.94 -44.81
N ASP A 923 20.37 -0.89 -45.22
CA ASP A 923 21.21 -2.07 -45.36
C ASP A 923 22.36 -2.11 -44.31
N PHE A 924 22.21 -1.39 -43.19
CA PHE A 924 23.15 -1.41 -42.06
C PHE A 924 22.44 -1.07 -40.74
N THR A 925 23.08 -1.46 -39.65
CA THR A 925 22.78 -0.94 -38.31
C THR A 925 23.88 0.04 -37.90
N PHE A 926 23.52 1.07 -37.14
CA PHE A 926 24.42 2.08 -36.59
C PHE A 926 24.20 2.17 -35.10
N ASP A 927 25.15 1.62 -34.35
CA ASP A 927 25.07 1.49 -32.89
C ASP A 927 26.07 2.39 -32.20
N ILE A 928 25.62 3.27 -31.33
CA ILE A 928 26.46 4.07 -30.44
C ILE A 928 26.51 3.34 -29.10
N LYS A 929 27.70 2.96 -28.66
CA LYS A 929 27.89 2.13 -27.44
C LYS A 929 28.89 2.76 -26.49
N SER A 930 28.75 2.50 -25.22
CA SER A 930 29.78 2.77 -24.22
C SER A 930 29.63 1.81 -23.04
N SER A 931 30.73 1.13 -22.72
CA SER A 931 30.90 0.29 -21.52
C SER A 931 31.86 0.92 -20.48
N SER A 932 32.43 2.09 -20.79
CA SER A 932 33.36 2.81 -19.90
C SER A 932 32.61 3.47 -18.72
N HIS A 933 33.34 3.72 -17.62
CA HIS A 933 32.88 4.55 -16.51
C HIS A 933 32.78 6.05 -16.87
N LEU A 934 33.30 6.45 -18.01
CA LEU A 934 33.36 7.84 -18.46
C LEU A 934 32.02 8.36 -19.02
N PRO A 935 31.79 9.68 -18.98
CA PRO A 935 30.59 10.28 -19.53
C PRO A 935 30.51 10.16 -21.04
N MET A 936 29.28 10.11 -21.56
CA MET A 936 28.94 10.17 -22.98
C MET A 936 27.72 11.09 -23.14
N TYR A 937 27.86 12.16 -23.89
CA TYR A 937 26.81 13.12 -24.23
C TYR A 937 26.80 13.36 -25.74
N ILE A 938 25.76 12.95 -26.43
CA ILE A 938 25.57 13.13 -27.86
C ILE A 938 24.49 14.19 -28.10
N ALA A 939 24.91 15.33 -28.59
CA ALA A 939 24.03 16.47 -28.83
C ALA A 939 23.19 16.32 -30.10
N GLY A 940 23.78 15.83 -31.18
CA GLY A 940 23.08 15.67 -32.45
C GLY A 940 23.92 14.91 -33.48
N ALA A 941 23.36 14.74 -34.68
CA ALA A 941 24.06 14.09 -35.79
C ALA A 941 23.76 14.78 -37.12
N GLU A 942 24.67 14.63 -38.06
CA GLU A 942 24.50 15.04 -39.46
C GLU A 942 24.74 13.85 -40.35
N VAL A 943 23.77 13.53 -41.22
CA VAL A 943 23.81 12.39 -42.16
C VAL A 943 24.07 12.92 -43.55
N GLU A 944 25.21 12.56 -44.10
CA GLU A 944 25.68 12.98 -45.45
C GLU A 944 25.60 11.79 -46.43
N GLY A 945 25.00 11.99 -47.58
CA GLY A 945 24.85 10.93 -48.54
C GLY A 945 24.42 11.37 -49.95
N TYR A 946 24.23 10.41 -50.84
CA TYR A 946 23.74 10.63 -52.19
C TYR A 946 22.30 10.13 -52.34
N TYR A 947 21.41 10.97 -52.80
CA TYR A 947 20.02 10.60 -53.08
C TYR A 947 19.82 10.46 -54.57
N HIS A 948 19.32 9.32 -55.00
CA HIS A 948 18.95 9.04 -56.38
C HIS A 948 17.44 8.79 -56.44
N ASN A 949 16.72 9.69 -57.05
CA ASN A 949 15.31 9.48 -57.38
C ASN A 949 15.18 8.43 -58.47
N ARG A 950 14.40 7.39 -58.30
CA ARG A 950 14.05 6.48 -59.40
C ARG A 950 13.12 7.21 -60.36
N ALA A 951 13.58 7.53 -61.57
CA ALA A 951 12.69 7.92 -62.63
C ALA A 951 11.67 6.79 -62.83
N SER A 952 10.40 7.06 -62.64
CA SER A 952 9.36 6.15 -63.08
C SER A 952 9.47 6.04 -64.60
N ARG A 953 9.97 4.91 -65.11
CA ARG A 953 9.67 4.57 -66.49
C ARG A 953 8.18 4.24 -66.58
N ILE A 954 7.44 5.10 -67.20
CA ILE A 954 6.12 4.82 -67.77
C ILE A 954 6.30 3.84 -68.88
#